data_23698a07cd8873183006896b94ca754a
#
_entry.id   23698a07cd8873183006896b94ca754a
#
_cell.length_a   1.000
_cell.length_b   1.000
_cell.length_c   1.000
_cell.angle_alpha   90.00
_cell.angle_beta   90.00
_cell.angle_gamma   90.00
#
_symmetry.space_group_name_H-M   'P 1'
#
loop_
_entity.id
_entity.type
_entity.pdbx_description
1 polymer ?
#
loop_
_entity_poly.entity_id
_entity_poly.type
_entity_poly.pdbx_seq_one_letter_code
_entity_poly.pdbx_strand_id
1 'polypeptide(L)'
;MSEKQDSKQNELDQLSINALRFLAVDAVQKANSGHPGAPLGCAPIAYLLYHKLMKHDPSDPKWIDRDRFILSNGHASALLYGALHLSGYGLPMSQLEQFRQYGSHTPGHPEYGEAPGVEVTTGPLGQGFGMAVGIATAEKHMAAVYNRDTYNIVDHYTYVLCGDGDLMEGISHETASLAGTLGLGKLIVLYDDNLISLDGPTELSFTEDETKRFEAYHWHVQHVADGNDLVAIEKAILAAKAETTKPSLIRVRTVIGYGSPKAGTNKAHGEALGVEAVKATKKNLGWPEDKTFYVPEEAAKNWAEAKLKGKDAHAAWDDEFAEYKKAYPEPAAEFERVVKSEMTAGWEKKIPTFPTEKPIATRNAGQAVMQAIENVVPELFGGAADLTTSTKTIFKDSPSFHVDPTGRNVYFGVREFGMMAMVNGMAAHGGLIPFGSTFFVFSDYCRPALRLAALMGVHSLFVFTHDSVGLGEDGPTHQPIEHLMSLRMIPHFTDFRPADANETAVCWQLALERKSPSFMALSRQDLPVLDAAKTQGAKKGAYELLSYGKDVILIGTGSEVSLVLKAADELKAAGINATVVSMPSFKIFEEQSDVYKAELLPAGTPKLAVEAGATLGWYKYVGLNGGVIGLDRFGASAPGPIALDKLGINVANVVEHAKKLVKK
;
A
#
# COMPACT_ATOMS: atom_id res chain seq x y z
N MET A 1 -25.44 -35.34 -16.52
CA MET A 1 -24.32 -36.26 -16.26
C MET A 1 -24.84 -37.46 -15.46
N SER A 2 -24.25 -38.66 -15.54
CA SER A 2 -24.77 -39.78 -14.77
C SER A 2 -24.26 -39.72 -13.33
N GLU A 3 -25.06 -40.21 -12.33
CA GLU A 3 -24.68 -40.30 -10.90
C GLU A 3 -23.27 -40.91 -10.67
N LYS A 4 -22.83 -41.82 -11.53
CA LYS A 4 -21.46 -42.38 -11.51
C LYS A 4 -20.38 -41.38 -11.94
N GLN A 5 -20.69 -40.42 -12.81
CA GLN A 5 -19.75 -39.39 -13.24
C GLN A 5 -19.59 -38.34 -12.15
N ASP A 6 -20.69 -37.97 -11.51
CA ASP A 6 -20.68 -37.00 -10.39
C ASP A 6 -19.94 -37.56 -9.17
N SER A 7 -20.10 -38.86 -8.86
CA SER A 7 -19.34 -39.52 -7.77
C SER A 7 -17.84 -39.52 -8.03
N LYS A 8 -17.38 -39.83 -9.25
CA LYS A 8 -15.95 -39.84 -9.60
C LYS A 8 -15.35 -38.43 -9.56
N GLN A 9 -16.11 -37.41 -10.00
CA GLN A 9 -15.63 -36.03 -9.95
C GLN A 9 -15.48 -35.58 -8.50
N ASN A 10 -16.44 -35.89 -7.63
CA ASN A 10 -16.36 -35.59 -6.21
C ASN A 10 -15.16 -36.24 -5.52
N GLU A 11 -14.85 -37.48 -5.85
CA GLU A 11 -13.66 -38.20 -5.34
C GLU A 11 -12.36 -37.49 -5.79
N LEU A 12 -12.28 -37.06 -7.05
CA LEU A 12 -11.14 -36.36 -7.61
C LEU A 12 -10.97 -34.95 -7.00
N ASP A 13 -12.09 -34.25 -6.80
CA ASP A 13 -12.09 -32.95 -6.13
C ASP A 13 -11.55 -33.10 -4.70
N GLN A 14 -12.02 -34.06 -3.92
CA GLN A 14 -11.54 -34.33 -2.56
C GLN A 14 -10.05 -34.71 -2.52
N LEU A 15 -9.60 -35.55 -3.48
CA LEU A 15 -8.18 -35.88 -3.61
C LEU A 15 -7.32 -34.63 -3.86
N SER A 16 -7.78 -33.77 -4.73
CA SER A 16 -7.10 -32.50 -5.09
C SER A 16 -7.08 -31.51 -3.93
N ILE A 17 -8.17 -31.39 -3.17
CA ILE A 17 -8.26 -30.58 -1.95
C ILE A 17 -7.31 -31.12 -0.88
N ASN A 18 -7.26 -32.46 -0.69
CA ASN A 18 -6.37 -33.05 0.30
C ASN A 18 -4.88 -32.89 -0.10
N ALA A 19 -4.55 -32.91 -1.40
CA ALA A 19 -3.20 -32.58 -1.85
C ALA A 19 -2.81 -31.16 -1.39
N LEU A 20 -3.69 -30.16 -1.57
CA LEU A 20 -3.48 -28.80 -1.10
C LEU A 20 -3.35 -28.72 0.43
N ARG A 21 -4.26 -29.38 1.17
CA ARG A 21 -4.20 -29.43 2.64
C ARG A 21 -2.86 -29.94 3.14
N PHE A 22 -2.39 -31.07 2.59
CA PHE A 22 -1.19 -31.72 3.09
C PHE A 22 0.11 -31.05 2.62
N LEU A 23 0.14 -30.40 1.47
CA LEU A 23 1.26 -29.52 1.12
C LEU A 23 1.42 -28.40 2.14
N ALA A 24 0.33 -27.75 2.53
CA ALA A 24 0.35 -26.68 3.55
C ALA A 24 0.76 -27.20 4.93
N VAL A 25 0.19 -28.33 5.36
CA VAL A 25 0.51 -28.94 6.66
C VAL A 25 1.96 -29.42 6.72
N ASP A 26 2.44 -30.08 5.66
CA ASP A 26 3.81 -30.61 5.59
C ASP A 26 4.83 -29.46 5.59
N ALA A 27 4.53 -28.33 4.89
CA ALA A 27 5.37 -27.12 4.91
C ALA A 27 5.49 -26.53 6.33
N VAL A 28 4.35 -26.35 7.01
CA VAL A 28 4.32 -25.87 8.40
C VAL A 28 5.03 -26.82 9.35
N GLN A 29 4.79 -28.14 9.21
CA GLN A 29 5.41 -29.14 10.08
C GLN A 29 6.92 -29.23 9.87
N LYS A 30 7.40 -29.17 8.61
CA LYS A 30 8.83 -29.17 8.31
C LYS A 30 9.54 -27.93 8.87
N ALA A 31 8.92 -26.77 8.71
CA ALA A 31 9.43 -25.51 9.26
C ALA A 31 9.33 -25.44 10.81
N ASN A 32 8.55 -26.33 11.42
CA ASN A 32 8.16 -26.27 12.83
C ASN A 32 7.66 -24.87 13.26
N SER A 33 7.06 -24.18 12.32
CA SER A 33 6.56 -22.80 12.49
C SER A 33 5.52 -22.50 11.43
N GLY A 34 4.40 -21.89 11.81
CA GLY A 34 3.32 -21.49 10.89
C GLY A 34 1.94 -21.85 11.39
N HIS A 35 0.95 -21.69 10.54
CA HIS A 35 -0.46 -21.77 10.88
C HIS A 35 -1.14 -22.86 10.01
N PRO A 36 -1.34 -24.09 10.53
CA PRO A 36 -1.93 -25.17 9.76
C PRO A 36 -3.46 -25.17 9.76
N GLY A 37 -4.07 -24.46 10.72
CA GLY A 37 -5.51 -24.58 10.99
C GLY A 37 -6.41 -24.03 9.90
N ALA A 38 -6.20 -22.77 9.49
CA ALA A 38 -6.94 -22.15 8.39
C ALA A 38 -6.68 -22.87 7.05
N PRO A 39 -5.46 -23.28 6.67
CA PRO A 39 -5.21 -24.10 5.50
C PRO A 39 -6.04 -25.39 5.46
N LEU A 40 -6.18 -26.09 6.58
CA LEU A 40 -7.00 -27.31 6.64
C LEU A 40 -8.49 -27.03 6.44
N GLY A 41 -9.00 -25.92 7.00
CA GLY A 41 -10.41 -25.54 6.89
C GLY A 41 -10.77 -24.93 5.54
N CYS A 42 -9.90 -24.05 4.99
CA CYS A 42 -10.19 -23.23 3.81
C CYS A 42 -9.72 -23.85 2.48
N ALA A 43 -9.07 -25.01 2.48
CA ALA A 43 -8.60 -25.64 1.24
C ALA A 43 -9.70 -25.84 0.18
N PRO A 44 -10.97 -26.18 0.52
CA PRO A 44 -12.05 -26.24 -0.46
C PRO A 44 -12.34 -24.92 -1.16
N ILE A 45 -12.28 -23.80 -0.42
CA ILE A 45 -12.46 -22.44 -0.97
C ILE A 45 -11.35 -22.14 -1.96
N ALA A 46 -10.08 -22.34 -1.56
CA ALA A 46 -8.93 -22.07 -2.42
C ALA A 46 -8.94 -22.98 -3.67
N TYR A 47 -9.31 -24.24 -3.52
CA TYR A 47 -9.47 -25.15 -4.65
C TYR A 47 -10.51 -24.67 -5.65
N LEU A 48 -11.72 -24.31 -5.20
CA LEU A 48 -12.77 -23.82 -6.09
C LEU A 48 -12.34 -22.55 -6.83
N LEU A 49 -11.70 -21.62 -6.15
CA LEU A 49 -11.23 -20.37 -6.76
C LEU A 49 -10.17 -20.67 -7.82
N TYR A 50 -9.05 -21.26 -7.45
CA TYR A 50 -7.91 -21.46 -8.35
C TYR A 50 -8.13 -22.50 -9.44
N HIS A 51 -8.94 -23.53 -9.19
CA HIS A 51 -9.16 -24.60 -10.16
C HIS A 51 -10.37 -24.37 -11.07
N LYS A 52 -11.46 -23.74 -10.55
CA LYS A 52 -12.73 -23.66 -11.29
C LYS A 52 -13.18 -22.27 -11.66
N LEU A 53 -13.04 -21.26 -10.79
CA LEU A 53 -13.84 -20.04 -10.86
C LEU A 53 -13.07 -18.79 -11.25
N MET A 54 -11.79 -18.68 -10.87
CA MET A 54 -10.97 -17.52 -11.20
C MET A 54 -10.48 -17.56 -12.65
N LYS A 55 -10.55 -16.39 -13.28
CA LYS A 55 -9.91 -16.10 -14.56
C LYS A 55 -8.45 -15.71 -14.29
N HIS A 56 -7.51 -16.62 -14.48
CA HIS A 56 -6.09 -16.36 -14.23
C HIS A 56 -5.19 -17.22 -15.13
N ASP A 57 -4.07 -16.67 -15.58
CA ASP A 57 -3.06 -17.42 -16.33
C ASP A 57 -1.78 -17.58 -15.50
N PRO A 58 -1.50 -18.79 -14.96
CA PRO A 58 -0.26 -19.01 -14.21
C PRO A 58 1.03 -18.81 -15.01
N SER A 59 0.98 -18.78 -16.34
CA SER A 59 2.13 -18.50 -17.20
C SER A 59 2.40 -17.01 -17.39
N ASP A 60 1.39 -16.17 -17.16
CA ASP A 60 1.52 -14.71 -17.04
C ASP A 60 0.82 -14.18 -15.76
N PRO A 61 1.45 -14.30 -14.61
CA PRO A 61 0.88 -13.86 -13.34
C PRO A 61 0.68 -12.34 -13.24
N LYS A 62 1.05 -11.57 -14.27
CA LYS A 62 0.85 -10.12 -14.34
C LYS A 62 -0.15 -9.69 -15.41
N TRP A 63 -0.80 -10.62 -16.09
CA TRP A 63 -1.88 -10.29 -17.02
C TRP A 63 -2.88 -9.32 -16.37
N ILE A 64 -3.12 -8.19 -17.03
CA ILE A 64 -3.86 -7.09 -16.38
C ILE A 64 -5.31 -7.45 -16.08
N ASP A 65 -5.97 -8.24 -16.90
CA ASP A 65 -7.38 -8.61 -16.72
C ASP A 65 -7.58 -9.96 -16.02
N ARG A 66 -6.58 -10.44 -15.27
CA ARG A 66 -6.74 -11.59 -14.37
C ARG A 66 -7.59 -11.25 -13.17
N ASP A 67 -8.35 -12.19 -12.66
CA ASP A 67 -8.94 -12.10 -11.32
C ASP A 67 -7.85 -12.03 -10.24
N ARG A 68 -8.08 -11.29 -9.16
CA ARG A 68 -7.15 -11.12 -8.05
C ARG A 68 -7.60 -11.93 -6.84
N PHE A 69 -6.69 -12.68 -6.24
CA PHE A 69 -6.94 -13.35 -4.97
C PHE A 69 -6.08 -12.75 -3.86
N ILE A 70 -6.73 -12.22 -2.82
CA ILE A 70 -6.08 -11.63 -1.66
C ILE A 70 -6.33 -12.51 -0.43
N LEU A 71 -5.24 -13.07 0.10
CA LEU A 71 -5.26 -13.77 1.38
C LEU A 71 -5.07 -12.74 2.50
N SER A 72 -6.17 -12.14 2.99
CA SER A 72 -6.12 -11.11 4.03
C SER A 72 -5.67 -11.69 5.38
N ASN A 73 -6.17 -12.90 5.73
CA ASN A 73 -5.64 -13.69 6.83
C ASN A 73 -4.28 -14.31 6.47
N GLY A 74 -3.28 -13.44 6.25
CA GLY A 74 -1.97 -13.81 5.68
C GLY A 74 -1.20 -14.88 6.44
N HIS A 75 -1.57 -15.18 7.69
CA HIS A 75 -1.02 -16.30 8.44
C HIS A 75 -1.32 -17.67 7.78
N ALA A 76 -2.37 -17.77 6.96
CA ALA A 76 -2.67 -18.97 6.17
C ALA A 76 -1.79 -19.11 4.90
N SER A 77 -0.65 -18.43 4.82
CA SER A 77 0.25 -18.35 3.65
C SER A 77 0.59 -19.70 3.01
N ALA A 78 0.76 -20.75 3.79
CA ALA A 78 1.05 -22.08 3.28
C ALA A 78 -0.08 -22.63 2.36
N LEU A 79 -1.34 -22.23 2.60
CA LEU A 79 -2.47 -22.53 1.71
C LEU A 79 -2.27 -21.86 0.34
N LEU A 80 -1.95 -20.56 0.35
CA LEU A 80 -1.72 -19.80 -0.88
C LEU A 80 -0.56 -20.39 -1.69
N TYR A 81 0.58 -20.65 -1.05
CA TYR A 81 1.74 -21.21 -1.74
C TYR A 81 1.46 -22.62 -2.30
N GLY A 82 0.71 -23.44 -1.57
CA GLY A 82 0.24 -24.73 -2.08
C GLY A 82 -0.64 -24.58 -3.31
N ALA A 83 -1.59 -23.65 -3.30
CA ALA A 83 -2.47 -23.37 -4.43
C ALA A 83 -1.69 -22.83 -5.65
N LEU A 84 -0.75 -21.89 -5.46
CA LEU A 84 0.10 -21.36 -6.52
C LEU A 84 0.99 -22.45 -7.14
N HIS A 85 1.57 -23.33 -6.31
CA HIS A 85 2.34 -24.49 -6.79
C HIS A 85 1.49 -25.40 -7.66
N LEU A 86 0.35 -25.85 -7.15
CA LEU A 86 -0.53 -26.81 -7.83
C LEU A 86 -1.14 -26.22 -9.10
N SER A 87 -1.47 -24.94 -9.13
CA SER A 87 -2.00 -24.23 -10.30
C SER A 87 -0.95 -23.93 -11.37
N GLY A 88 0.34 -24.11 -11.07
CA GLY A 88 1.41 -23.98 -12.06
C GLY A 88 2.00 -22.58 -12.23
N TYR A 89 1.99 -21.73 -11.21
CA TYR A 89 2.62 -20.38 -11.19
C TYR A 89 4.17 -20.40 -11.18
N GLY A 90 4.77 -21.55 -11.40
CA GLY A 90 6.24 -21.64 -11.42
C GLY A 90 6.90 -21.67 -10.04
N LEU A 91 6.13 -21.82 -8.97
CA LEU A 91 6.64 -22.00 -7.62
C LEU A 91 6.98 -23.49 -7.40
N PRO A 92 8.27 -23.91 -7.35
CA PRO A 92 8.62 -25.34 -7.29
C PRO A 92 8.40 -25.90 -5.88
N MET A 93 8.22 -27.22 -5.78
CA MET A 93 8.06 -27.96 -4.52
C MET A 93 9.16 -27.63 -3.51
N SER A 94 10.40 -27.48 -3.98
CA SER A 94 11.54 -27.13 -3.12
C SER A 94 11.35 -25.81 -2.35
N GLN A 95 10.55 -24.88 -2.85
CA GLN A 95 10.22 -23.65 -2.13
C GLN A 95 9.20 -23.90 -1.00
N LEU A 96 8.21 -24.77 -1.22
CA LEU A 96 7.30 -25.20 -0.16
C LEU A 96 8.06 -25.95 0.95
N GLU A 97 9.03 -26.77 0.57
CA GLU A 97 9.92 -27.47 1.50
C GLU A 97 10.82 -26.54 2.31
N GLN A 98 11.07 -25.32 1.79
CA GLN A 98 11.84 -24.27 2.45
C GLN A 98 10.93 -23.16 3.02
N PHE A 99 9.67 -23.45 3.29
CA PHE A 99 8.74 -22.51 3.90
C PHE A 99 9.34 -21.84 5.14
N ARG A 100 9.28 -20.50 5.19
CA ARG A 100 9.84 -19.66 6.27
C ARG A 100 11.37 -19.73 6.44
N GLN A 101 12.10 -20.21 5.45
CA GLN A 101 13.57 -20.20 5.50
C GLN A 101 14.12 -18.95 4.82
N TYR A 102 15.29 -18.50 5.28
CA TYR A 102 15.96 -17.33 4.69
C TYR A 102 16.28 -17.56 3.21
N GLY A 103 15.88 -16.61 2.37
CA GLY A 103 16.07 -16.67 0.91
C GLY A 103 15.08 -17.56 0.16
N SER A 104 14.05 -18.08 0.85
CA SER A 104 12.94 -18.79 0.20
C SER A 104 11.91 -17.80 -0.35
N HIS A 105 11.27 -18.15 -1.47
CA HIS A 105 10.13 -17.43 -2.04
C HIS A 105 8.79 -17.75 -1.35
N THR A 106 8.83 -18.44 -0.21
CA THR A 106 7.67 -18.76 0.62
C THR A 106 7.84 -18.23 2.03
N PRO A 107 7.88 -16.89 2.21
CA PRO A 107 7.99 -16.27 3.51
C PRO A 107 6.81 -16.61 4.43
N GLY A 108 6.93 -16.28 5.71
CA GLY A 108 5.94 -16.64 6.73
C GLY A 108 4.53 -16.09 6.50
N HIS A 109 4.43 -14.97 5.82
CA HIS A 109 3.21 -14.32 5.33
C HIS A 109 3.44 -13.91 3.88
N PRO A 110 2.39 -13.76 3.05
CA PRO A 110 2.56 -13.38 1.66
C PRO A 110 3.27 -12.04 1.52
N GLU A 111 4.31 -11.99 0.69
CA GLU A 111 5.05 -10.77 0.35
C GLU A 111 4.96 -10.52 -1.15
N TYR A 112 4.53 -9.30 -1.51
CA TYR A 112 4.40 -8.87 -2.90
C TYR A 112 5.75 -8.93 -3.62
N GLY A 113 5.78 -9.63 -4.75
CA GLY A 113 7.00 -9.78 -5.56
C GLY A 113 7.86 -11.00 -5.23
N GLU A 114 7.63 -11.71 -4.11
CA GLU A 114 8.41 -12.89 -3.74
C GLU A 114 7.94 -14.15 -4.50
N ALA A 115 6.70 -14.54 -4.37
CA ALA A 115 6.16 -15.65 -5.15
C ALA A 115 5.25 -15.14 -6.29
N PRO A 116 5.36 -15.71 -7.52
CA PRO A 116 4.44 -15.37 -8.61
C PRO A 116 3.00 -15.64 -8.21
N GLY A 117 2.10 -14.69 -8.46
CA GLY A 117 0.67 -14.80 -8.11
C GLY A 117 0.32 -14.27 -6.71
N VAL A 118 1.29 -13.80 -5.93
CA VAL A 118 1.02 -13.04 -4.70
C VAL A 118 0.72 -11.59 -5.07
N GLU A 119 -0.51 -11.16 -4.83
CA GLU A 119 -1.03 -9.87 -5.29
C GLU A 119 -0.67 -8.70 -4.36
N VAL A 120 -0.56 -8.93 -3.05
CA VAL A 120 -0.23 -7.93 -2.03
C VAL A 120 0.49 -8.57 -0.85
N THR A 121 1.23 -7.76 -0.07
CA THR A 121 1.80 -8.19 1.20
C THR A 121 0.74 -8.16 2.28
N THR A 122 0.54 -9.28 2.97
CA THR A 122 -0.38 -9.42 4.10
C THR A 122 0.35 -9.96 5.34
N GLY A 123 -0.40 -10.19 6.43
CA GLY A 123 0.15 -10.59 7.72
C GLY A 123 -0.34 -9.67 8.83
N PRO A 124 -0.20 -8.33 8.72
CA PRO A 124 -0.98 -7.41 9.56
C PRO A 124 -2.45 -7.47 9.14
N LEU A 125 -3.31 -8.01 10.03
CA LEU A 125 -4.72 -8.28 9.76
C LEU A 125 -5.50 -7.03 9.30
N GLY A 126 -6.52 -7.22 8.48
CA GLY A 126 -7.37 -6.18 7.92
C GLY A 126 -6.78 -5.39 6.75
N GLN A 127 -5.44 -5.32 6.62
CA GLN A 127 -4.84 -4.55 5.52
C GLN A 127 -5.03 -5.23 4.15
N GLY A 128 -5.03 -6.56 4.10
CA GLY A 128 -5.36 -7.30 2.88
C GLY A 128 -6.78 -6.99 2.40
N PHE A 129 -7.74 -6.95 3.34
CA PHE A 129 -9.11 -6.53 3.06
C PHE A 129 -9.16 -5.10 2.49
N GLY A 130 -8.48 -4.14 3.14
CA GLY A 130 -8.43 -2.75 2.68
C GLY A 130 -7.76 -2.60 1.31
N MET A 131 -6.66 -3.32 1.04
CA MET A 131 -6.01 -3.32 -0.28
C MET A 131 -6.90 -3.93 -1.35
N ALA A 132 -7.68 -4.97 -1.04
CA ALA A 132 -8.64 -5.56 -1.97
C ALA A 132 -9.75 -4.57 -2.38
N VAL A 133 -10.24 -3.76 -1.44
CA VAL A 133 -11.16 -2.65 -1.76
C VAL A 133 -10.50 -1.66 -2.73
N GLY A 134 -9.22 -1.36 -2.54
CA GLY A 134 -8.44 -0.53 -3.46
C GLY A 134 -8.31 -1.14 -4.86
N ILE A 135 -8.01 -2.44 -4.95
CA ILE A 135 -7.93 -3.17 -6.24
C ILE A 135 -9.27 -3.14 -6.98
N ALA A 136 -10.37 -3.42 -6.29
CA ALA A 136 -11.72 -3.35 -6.89
C ALA A 136 -12.12 -1.92 -7.29
N THR A 137 -11.61 -0.90 -6.58
CA THR A 137 -11.79 0.51 -6.95
C THR A 137 -11.04 0.83 -8.24
N ALA A 138 -9.80 0.34 -8.38
CA ALA A 138 -8.99 0.52 -9.60
C ALA A 138 -9.63 -0.18 -10.80
N GLU A 139 -10.11 -1.42 -10.64
CA GLU A 139 -10.84 -2.14 -11.67
C GLU A 139 -12.04 -1.34 -12.16
N LYS A 140 -12.91 -0.88 -11.25
CA LYS A 140 -14.12 -0.12 -11.59
C LYS A 140 -13.80 1.18 -12.33
N HIS A 141 -12.74 1.89 -11.94
CA HIS A 141 -12.31 3.10 -12.64
C HIS A 141 -11.78 2.77 -14.04
N MET A 142 -10.87 1.83 -14.15
CA MET A 142 -10.26 1.47 -15.44
C MET A 142 -11.30 0.88 -16.41
N ALA A 143 -12.25 0.08 -15.92
CA ALA A 143 -13.36 -0.41 -16.72
C ALA A 143 -14.21 0.76 -17.28
N ALA A 144 -14.53 1.74 -16.45
CA ALA A 144 -15.28 2.91 -16.88
C ALA A 144 -14.53 3.77 -17.90
N VAL A 145 -13.19 3.88 -17.79
CA VAL A 145 -12.35 4.67 -18.68
C VAL A 145 -12.09 3.96 -20.00
N TYR A 146 -11.82 2.64 -19.98
CA TYR A 146 -11.29 1.94 -21.15
C TYR A 146 -12.27 1.00 -21.84
N ASN A 147 -13.27 0.43 -21.17
CA ASN A 147 -14.26 -0.43 -21.84
C ASN A 147 -15.13 0.37 -22.82
N ARG A 148 -15.53 -0.25 -23.94
CA ARG A 148 -16.33 0.36 -25.01
C ARG A 148 -17.33 -0.65 -25.55
N ASP A 149 -18.62 -0.26 -25.65
CA ASP A 149 -19.68 -1.05 -26.28
C ASP A 149 -19.62 -2.54 -25.94
N THR A 150 -19.12 -3.36 -26.86
CA THR A 150 -18.99 -4.83 -26.71
C THR A 150 -17.61 -5.28 -26.24
N TYR A 151 -16.68 -4.36 -26.01
CA TYR A 151 -15.32 -4.67 -25.60
C TYR A 151 -15.14 -4.43 -24.10
N ASN A 152 -14.89 -5.49 -23.35
CA ASN A 152 -14.68 -5.47 -21.91
C ASN A 152 -13.23 -5.83 -21.55
N ILE A 153 -12.28 -4.95 -21.94
CA ILE A 153 -10.85 -5.20 -21.75
C ILE A 153 -10.39 -5.10 -20.29
N VAL A 154 -11.26 -4.60 -19.40
CA VAL A 154 -11.09 -4.63 -17.93
C VAL A 154 -12.36 -5.21 -17.34
N ASP A 155 -12.33 -6.50 -16.99
CA ASP A 155 -13.49 -7.23 -16.46
C ASP A 155 -13.05 -8.38 -15.54
N HIS A 156 -12.45 -8.02 -14.41
CA HIS A 156 -11.96 -9.00 -13.45
C HIS A 156 -12.54 -8.80 -12.06
N TYR A 157 -12.63 -9.88 -11.31
CA TYR A 157 -13.08 -9.91 -9.93
C TYR A 157 -11.90 -9.82 -8.96
N THR A 158 -12.18 -9.29 -7.76
CA THR A 158 -11.28 -9.34 -6.62
C THR A 158 -11.88 -10.24 -5.56
N TYR A 159 -11.21 -11.38 -5.32
CA TYR A 159 -11.58 -12.33 -4.28
C TYR A 159 -10.73 -12.13 -3.04
N VAL A 160 -11.33 -12.19 -1.88
CA VAL A 160 -10.65 -12.05 -0.59
C VAL A 160 -10.99 -13.25 0.28
N LEU A 161 -9.98 -13.87 0.88
CA LEU A 161 -10.19 -14.76 2.01
C LEU A 161 -9.76 -14.01 3.28
N CYS A 162 -10.69 -13.81 4.22
CA CYS A 162 -10.44 -13.17 5.51
C CYS A 162 -10.94 -14.04 6.66
N GLY A 163 -10.45 -13.80 7.86
CA GLY A 163 -10.88 -14.49 9.08
C GLY A 163 -11.49 -13.54 10.11
N ASP A 164 -11.86 -14.07 11.27
CA ASP A 164 -12.43 -13.31 12.39
C ASP A 164 -11.57 -12.11 12.78
N GLY A 165 -10.26 -12.31 12.90
CA GLY A 165 -9.31 -11.25 13.25
C GLY A 165 -9.26 -10.11 12.23
N ASP A 166 -9.39 -10.40 10.93
CA ASP A 166 -9.49 -9.35 9.92
C ASP A 166 -10.73 -8.48 10.14
N LEU A 167 -11.86 -9.10 10.51
CA LEU A 167 -13.13 -8.40 10.69
C LEU A 167 -13.23 -7.67 12.04
N MET A 168 -12.37 -7.99 13.02
CA MET A 168 -12.20 -7.22 14.25
C MET A 168 -11.44 -5.92 14.05
N GLU A 169 -10.54 -5.86 13.06
CA GLU A 169 -9.71 -4.69 12.80
C GLU A 169 -10.53 -3.48 12.35
N GLY A 170 -10.21 -2.30 12.90
CA GLY A 170 -10.89 -1.04 12.57
C GLY A 170 -10.84 -0.70 11.08
N ILE A 171 -9.72 -1.01 10.41
CA ILE A 171 -9.56 -0.76 8.97
C ILE A 171 -10.58 -1.53 8.13
N SER A 172 -11.01 -2.73 8.56
CA SER A 172 -12.03 -3.50 7.84
C SER A 172 -13.40 -2.83 7.93
N HIS A 173 -13.73 -2.19 9.07
CA HIS A 173 -14.93 -1.36 9.20
C HIS A 173 -14.90 -0.14 8.27
N GLU A 174 -13.75 0.56 8.23
CA GLU A 174 -13.55 1.73 7.37
C GLU A 174 -13.73 1.38 5.90
N THR A 175 -13.05 0.34 5.44
CA THR A 175 -13.00 -0.02 4.01
C THR A 175 -14.25 -0.76 3.57
N ALA A 176 -14.86 -1.63 4.40
CA ALA A 176 -16.14 -2.28 4.08
C ALA A 176 -17.27 -1.26 3.93
N SER A 177 -17.36 -0.28 4.85
CA SER A 177 -18.34 0.80 4.75
C SER A 177 -18.16 1.60 3.45
N LEU A 178 -16.93 1.91 3.08
CA LEU A 178 -16.65 2.66 1.84
C LEU A 178 -16.92 1.80 0.59
N ALA A 179 -16.58 0.51 0.60
CA ALA A 179 -16.83 -0.40 -0.52
C ALA A 179 -18.33 -0.49 -0.87
N GLY A 180 -19.20 -0.57 0.15
CA GLY A 180 -20.65 -0.51 -0.06
C GLY A 180 -21.12 0.82 -0.61
N THR A 181 -20.57 1.94 -0.11
CA THR A 181 -20.85 3.28 -0.63
C THR A 181 -20.44 3.41 -2.11
N LEU A 182 -19.29 2.87 -2.49
CA LEU A 182 -18.78 2.91 -3.87
C LEU A 182 -19.46 1.89 -4.79
N GLY A 183 -20.25 0.95 -4.26
CA GLY A 183 -20.94 -0.08 -5.04
C GLY A 183 -19.97 -0.97 -5.83
N LEU A 184 -18.99 -1.58 -5.14
CA LEU A 184 -17.93 -2.38 -5.79
C LEU A 184 -18.41 -3.81 -6.06
N GLY A 185 -19.27 -3.99 -7.08
CA GLY A 185 -19.93 -5.26 -7.38
C GLY A 185 -19.00 -6.42 -7.76
N LYS A 186 -17.73 -6.15 -8.13
CA LYS A 186 -16.73 -7.18 -8.43
C LYS A 186 -15.82 -7.53 -7.25
N LEU A 187 -16.12 -7.03 -6.05
CA LEU A 187 -15.45 -7.42 -4.81
C LEU A 187 -16.24 -8.54 -4.12
N ILE A 188 -15.63 -9.72 -3.99
CA ILE A 188 -16.22 -10.90 -3.37
C ILE A 188 -15.33 -11.35 -2.21
N VAL A 189 -15.86 -11.24 -0.99
CA VAL A 189 -15.16 -11.62 0.24
C VAL A 189 -15.71 -12.95 0.75
N LEU A 190 -14.83 -13.93 0.91
CA LEU A 190 -15.13 -15.20 1.58
C LEU A 190 -14.59 -15.10 3.01
N TYR A 191 -15.49 -15.14 3.96
CA TYR A 191 -15.17 -15.07 5.38
C TYR A 191 -15.08 -16.49 5.97
N ASP A 192 -13.87 -16.84 6.42
CA ASP A 192 -13.56 -18.06 7.18
C ASP A 192 -14.17 -17.92 8.59
N ASP A 193 -15.45 -18.22 8.70
CA ASP A 193 -16.24 -18.16 9.92
C ASP A 193 -16.03 -19.45 10.74
N ASN A 194 -14.87 -19.57 11.37
CA ASN A 194 -14.49 -20.77 12.12
C ASN A 194 -14.65 -20.64 13.64
N LEU A 195 -15.05 -19.44 14.15
CA LEU A 195 -15.31 -19.13 15.55
C LEU A 195 -14.08 -19.25 16.48
N ILE A 196 -12.86 -19.26 15.95
CA ILE A 196 -11.65 -19.43 16.76
C ILE A 196 -10.64 -18.33 16.43
N SER A 197 -10.21 -17.61 17.45
CA SER A 197 -9.04 -16.73 17.42
C SER A 197 -7.83 -17.41 18.07
N LEU A 198 -6.69 -16.70 18.11
CA LEU A 198 -5.46 -17.23 18.75
C LEU A 198 -5.66 -17.47 20.26
N ASP A 199 -6.40 -16.62 20.95
CA ASP A 199 -6.65 -16.72 22.38
C ASP A 199 -7.70 -17.78 22.74
N GLY A 200 -8.62 -18.11 21.79
CA GLY A 200 -9.69 -19.07 22.03
C GLY A 200 -10.92 -18.83 21.17
N PRO A 201 -12.11 -19.22 21.64
CA PRO A 201 -13.37 -18.95 20.95
C PRO A 201 -13.61 -17.45 20.73
N THR A 202 -14.17 -17.09 19.57
CA THR A 202 -14.47 -15.68 19.25
C THR A 202 -15.41 -15.01 20.24
N GLU A 203 -16.29 -15.77 20.91
CA GLU A 203 -17.20 -15.26 21.94
C GLU A 203 -16.50 -14.52 23.11
N LEU A 204 -15.19 -14.69 23.27
CA LEU A 204 -14.39 -13.96 24.26
C LEU A 204 -14.26 -12.47 23.94
N SER A 205 -14.31 -12.08 22.67
CA SER A 205 -14.05 -10.69 22.23
C SER A 205 -14.77 -10.25 20.96
N PHE A 206 -15.55 -11.14 20.31
CA PHE A 206 -16.19 -10.87 19.02
C PHE A 206 -17.55 -11.59 18.95
N THR A 207 -18.61 -10.89 19.32
CA THR A 207 -19.97 -11.44 19.48
C THR A 207 -21.01 -10.71 18.65
N GLU A 208 -20.59 -9.82 17.76
CA GLU A 208 -21.46 -9.07 16.90
C GLU A 208 -22.07 -9.94 15.78
N ASP A 209 -23.16 -9.45 15.19
CA ASP A 209 -23.79 -10.04 14.02
C ASP A 209 -23.17 -9.44 12.75
N GLU A 210 -22.15 -10.08 12.22
CA GLU A 210 -21.41 -9.62 11.03
C GLU A 210 -22.35 -9.52 9.82
N THR A 211 -23.37 -10.38 9.73
CA THR A 211 -24.37 -10.31 8.66
C THR A 211 -25.06 -8.97 8.66
N LYS A 212 -25.65 -8.58 9.80
CA LYS A 212 -26.34 -7.29 9.92
C LYS A 212 -25.37 -6.12 9.75
N ARG A 213 -24.13 -6.24 10.24
CA ARG A 213 -23.11 -5.21 10.05
C ARG A 213 -22.85 -4.96 8.57
N PHE A 214 -22.60 -5.99 7.79
CA PHE A 214 -22.31 -5.87 6.36
C PHE A 214 -23.56 -5.48 5.55
N GLU A 215 -24.76 -5.95 5.92
CA GLU A 215 -26.02 -5.47 5.34
C GLU A 215 -26.20 -3.96 5.58
N ALA A 216 -25.85 -3.46 6.78
CA ALA A 216 -25.88 -2.02 7.08
C ALA A 216 -24.84 -1.21 6.28
N TYR A 217 -23.75 -1.84 5.83
CA TYR A 217 -22.80 -1.26 4.88
C TYR A 217 -23.25 -1.38 3.41
N HIS A 218 -24.48 -1.87 3.15
CA HIS A 218 -25.03 -2.10 1.80
C HIS A 218 -24.34 -3.21 1.01
N TRP A 219 -23.82 -4.23 1.68
CA TRP A 219 -23.28 -5.42 1.04
C TRP A 219 -24.37 -6.47 0.76
N HIS A 220 -24.15 -7.29 -0.26
CA HIS A 220 -24.86 -8.54 -0.50
C HIS A 220 -24.24 -9.63 0.39
N VAL A 221 -25.02 -10.19 1.32
CA VAL A 221 -24.51 -11.16 2.30
C VAL A 221 -25.14 -12.52 2.09
N GLN A 222 -24.30 -13.58 2.11
CA GLN A 222 -24.70 -14.97 1.94
C GLN A 222 -24.07 -15.84 3.02
N HIS A 223 -24.68 -17.03 3.26
CA HIS A 223 -24.20 -18.01 4.22
C HIS A 223 -24.03 -19.39 3.57
N VAL A 224 -22.89 -20.02 3.82
CA VAL A 224 -22.59 -21.41 3.51
C VAL A 224 -22.39 -22.14 4.83
N ALA A 225 -23.24 -23.12 5.12
CA ALA A 225 -23.29 -23.80 6.41
C ALA A 225 -22.17 -24.83 6.63
N ASP A 226 -21.54 -25.31 5.55
CA ASP A 226 -20.41 -26.26 5.60
C ASP A 226 -19.36 -25.85 4.56
N GLY A 227 -18.17 -25.52 5.03
CA GLY A 227 -17.00 -25.16 4.21
C GLY A 227 -16.43 -26.31 3.39
N ASN A 228 -16.95 -27.53 3.51
CA ASN A 228 -16.62 -28.67 2.64
C ASN A 228 -17.69 -28.93 1.56
N ASP A 229 -18.82 -28.24 1.59
CA ASP A 229 -19.84 -28.33 0.55
C ASP A 229 -19.44 -27.45 -0.66
N LEU A 230 -18.72 -28.06 -1.61
CA LEU A 230 -18.24 -27.37 -2.82
C LEU A 230 -19.39 -26.79 -3.65
N VAL A 231 -20.54 -27.48 -3.70
CA VAL A 231 -21.70 -27.05 -4.49
C VAL A 231 -22.32 -25.79 -3.87
N ALA A 232 -22.44 -25.76 -2.55
CA ALA A 232 -22.96 -24.58 -1.85
C ALA A 232 -22.01 -23.38 -1.98
N ILE A 233 -20.68 -23.57 -1.85
CA ILE A 233 -19.68 -22.50 -2.01
C ILE A 233 -19.72 -21.97 -3.45
N GLU A 234 -19.67 -22.85 -4.45
CA GLU A 234 -19.71 -22.46 -5.87
C GLU A 234 -20.98 -21.68 -6.19
N LYS A 235 -22.15 -22.15 -5.73
CA LYS A 235 -23.43 -21.45 -5.89
C LYS A 235 -23.42 -20.05 -5.28
N ALA A 236 -22.85 -19.91 -4.09
CA ALA A 236 -22.76 -18.63 -3.41
C ALA A 236 -21.82 -17.64 -4.18
N ILE A 237 -20.69 -18.13 -4.70
CA ILE A 237 -19.77 -17.31 -5.51
C ILE A 237 -20.44 -16.90 -6.82
N LEU A 238 -21.16 -17.79 -7.50
CA LEU A 238 -21.89 -17.47 -8.74
C LEU A 238 -23.01 -16.44 -8.48
N ALA A 239 -23.71 -16.54 -7.35
CA ALA A 239 -24.71 -15.56 -6.96
C ALA A 239 -24.06 -14.19 -6.62
N ALA A 240 -22.86 -14.19 -6.00
CA ALA A 240 -22.09 -12.98 -5.77
C ALA A 240 -21.62 -12.33 -7.10
N LYS A 241 -21.23 -13.14 -8.09
CA LYS A 241 -20.87 -12.63 -9.45
C LYS A 241 -22.08 -12.05 -10.20
N ALA A 242 -23.28 -12.53 -9.92
CA ALA A 242 -24.51 -12.01 -10.49
C ALA A 242 -24.98 -10.67 -9.86
N GLU A 243 -24.50 -10.35 -8.64
CA GLU A 243 -24.71 -9.06 -7.98
C GLU A 243 -23.67 -8.05 -8.45
N THR A 244 -24.05 -7.16 -9.34
CA THR A 244 -23.11 -6.22 -9.99
C THR A 244 -23.04 -4.83 -9.34
N THR A 245 -23.94 -4.56 -8.37
CA THR A 245 -24.11 -3.22 -7.79
C THR A 245 -23.58 -3.08 -6.37
N LYS A 246 -23.35 -4.21 -5.71
CA LYS A 246 -22.91 -4.28 -4.31
C LYS A 246 -21.74 -5.24 -4.14
N PRO A 247 -20.78 -4.95 -3.28
CA PRO A 247 -19.80 -5.95 -2.87
C PRO A 247 -20.48 -7.11 -2.14
N SER A 248 -19.92 -8.30 -2.22
CA SER A 248 -20.50 -9.51 -1.62
C SER A 248 -19.64 -10.06 -0.48
N LEU A 249 -20.29 -10.41 0.64
CA LEU A 249 -19.72 -11.19 1.73
C LEU A 249 -20.35 -12.58 1.75
N ILE A 250 -19.53 -13.63 1.65
CA ILE A 250 -19.98 -15.02 1.80
C ILE A 250 -19.39 -15.55 3.11
N ARG A 251 -20.22 -15.69 4.15
CA ARG A 251 -19.83 -16.34 5.40
C ARG A 251 -19.79 -17.84 5.16
N VAL A 252 -18.60 -18.41 5.24
CA VAL A 252 -18.41 -19.85 5.08
C VAL A 252 -18.07 -20.45 6.43
N ARG A 253 -19.00 -21.27 6.98
CA ARG A 253 -18.75 -21.98 8.23
C ARG A 253 -17.68 -23.05 7.99
N THR A 254 -16.50 -22.84 8.52
CA THR A 254 -15.40 -23.81 8.44
C THR A 254 -15.08 -24.41 9.81
N VAL A 255 -14.15 -25.34 9.81
CA VAL A 255 -13.57 -25.92 11.03
C VAL A 255 -12.07 -25.73 10.98
N ILE A 256 -11.54 -24.86 11.85
CA ILE A 256 -10.09 -24.68 11.97
C ILE A 256 -9.43 -26.02 12.30
N GLY A 257 -8.34 -26.36 11.59
CA GLY A 257 -7.66 -27.63 11.80
C GLY A 257 -8.48 -28.87 11.38
N TYR A 258 -9.35 -28.73 10.37
CA TYR A 258 -10.23 -29.78 9.88
C TYR A 258 -9.51 -31.12 9.70
N GLY A 259 -10.11 -32.19 10.21
CA GLY A 259 -9.57 -33.56 10.18
C GLY A 259 -8.47 -33.83 11.22
N SER A 260 -7.94 -32.82 11.90
CA SER A 260 -6.89 -33.01 12.91
C SER A 260 -7.45 -33.35 14.31
N PRO A 261 -6.67 -33.97 15.17
CA PRO A 261 -7.06 -34.15 16.59
C PRO A 261 -7.26 -32.83 17.36
N LYS A 262 -6.80 -31.71 16.80
CA LYS A 262 -6.93 -30.37 17.38
C LYS A 262 -8.05 -29.54 16.72
N ALA A 263 -8.85 -30.15 15.86
CA ALA A 263 -9.90 -29.46 15.11
C ALA A 263 -10.86 -28.68 16.01
N GLY A 264 -11.29 -27.49 15.57
CA GLY A 264 -12.20 -26.62 16.31
C GLY A 264 -11.62 -25.99 17.57
N THR A 265 -10.29 -25.99 17.74
CA THR A 265 -9.62 -25.38 18.90
C THR A 265 -8.51 -24.43 18.47
N ASN A 266 -8.17 -23.49 19.35
CA ASN A 266 -7.05 -22.56 19.14
C ASN A 266 -5.67 -23.25 19.07
N LYS A 267 -5.56 -24.50 19.54
CA LYS A 267 -4.34 -25.32 19.41
C LYS A 267 -4.02 -25.71 17.95
N ALA A 268 -4.96 -25.56 17.05
CA ALA A 268 -4.73 -25.73 15.60
C ALA A 268 -4.33 -24.42 14.92
N HIS A 269 -4.43 -23.27 15.58
CA HIS A 269 -4.32 -21.96 14.95
C HIS A 269 -2.89 -21.64 14.51
N GLY A 270 -1.95 -21.45 15.43
CA GLY A 270 -0.67 -20.77 15.18
C GLY A 270 0.60 -21.60 15.41
N GLU A 271 0.47 -22.92 15.57
CA GLU A 271 1.60 -23.83 15.84
C GLU A 271 1.55 -25.05 14.94
N ALA A 272 2.71 -25.62 14.62
CA ALA A 272 2.78 -26.91 13.97
C ALA A 272 1.98 -27.96 14.78
N LEU A 273 1.23 -28.81 14.06
CA LEU A 273 0.37 -29.80 14.71
C LEU A 273 1.16 -30.81 15.56
N GLY A 274 2.41 -31.09 15.17
CA GLY A 274 3.25 -32.14 15.68
C GLY A 274 3.11 -33.44 14.86
N VAL A 275 4.19 -34.21 14.78
CA VAL A 275 4.32 -35.37 13.88
C VAL A 275 3.17 -36.35 14.03
N GLU A 276 2.81 -36.74 15.25
CA GLU A 276 1.73 -37.69 15.50
C GLU A 276 0.34 -37.14 15.14
N ALA A 277 0.10 -35.84 15.38
CA ALA A 277 -1.14 -35.21 14.98
C ALA A 277 -1.24 -35.08 13.44
N VAL A 278 -0.14 -34.82 12.74
CA VAL A 278 -0.10 -34.83 11.27
C VAL A 278 -0.44 -36.22 10.72
N LYS A 279 0.17 -37.28 11.26
CA LYS A 279 -0.17 -38.67 10.86
C LYS A 279 -1.65 -38.99 11.10
N ALA A 280 -2.16 -38.63 12.28
CA ALA A 280 -3.58 -38.83 12.59
C ALA A 280 -4.48 -38.04 11.64
N THR A 281 -4.11 -36.82 11.27
CA THR A 281 -4.85 -36.00 10.29
C THR A 281 -4.85 -36.65 8.91
N LYS A 282 -3.69 -37.12 8.44
CA LYS A 282 -3.57 -37.86 7.18
C LYS A 282 -4.47 -39.09 7.18
N LYS A 283 -4.40 -39.91 8.24
CA LYS A 283 -5.27 -41.10 8.40
C LYS A 283 -6.76 -40.73 8.37
N ASN A 284 -7.18 -39.72 9.12
CA ASN A 284 -8.57 -39.32 9.21
C ASN A 284 -9.14 -38.83 7.86
N LEU A 285 -8.29 -38.26 7.01
CA LEU A 285 -8.65 -37.78 5.67
C LEU A 285 -8.31 -38.74 4.54
N GLY A 286 -7.98 -40.02 4.87
CA GLY A 286 -7.67 -41.05 3.88
C GLY A 286 -6.38 -40.81 3.09
N TRP A 287 -5.40 -40.13 3.65
CA TRP A 287 -4.12 -39.77 3.03
C TRP A 287 -2.98 -40.67 3.53
N PRO A 288 -1.97 -41.00 2.69
CA PRO A 288 -0.83 -41.80 3.12
C PRO A 288 -0.07 -41.17 4.28
N GLU A 289 0.03 -41.86 5.41
CA GLU A 289 0.62 -41.34 6.67
C GLU A 289 2.14 -41.15 6.58
N ASP A 290 2.82 -41.95 5.73
CA ASP A 290 4.27 -42.00 5.55
C ASP A 290 4.81 -41.00 4.51
N LYS A 291 3.94 -40.43 3.68
CA LYS A 291 4.36 -39.49 2.61
C LYS A 291 4.29 -38.05 3.05
N THR A 292 5.31 -37.29 2.68
CA THR A 292 5.37 -35.83 2.87
C THR A 292 5.60 -35.13 1.52
N PHE A 293 5.06 -33.94 1.34
CA PHE A 293 5.10 -33.19 0.08
C PHE A 293 4.68 -34.04 -1.13
N TYR A 294 3.66 -34.83 -0.92
CA TYR A 294 3.16 -35.79 -1.90
C TYR A 294 1.94 -35.25 -2.64
N VAL A 295 1.96 -35.32 -3.96
CA VAL A 295 0.83 -35.01 -4.82
C VAL A 295 0.53 -36.22 -5.67
N PRO A 296 -0.65 -36.87 -5.52
CA PRO A 296 -1.07 -37.97 -6.41
C PRO A 296 -1.13 -37.49 -7.87
N GLU A 297 -0.82 -38.40 -8.80
CA GLU A 297 -0.80 -38.06 -10.23
C GLU A 297 -2.15 -37.58 -10.75
N GLU A 298 -3.24 -38.16 -10.27
CA GLU A 298 -4.61 -37.77 -10.62
C GLU A 298 -4.92 -36.33 -10.12
N ALA A 299 -4.52 -35.99 -8.89
CA ALA A 299 -4.68 -34.67 -8.35
C ALA A 299 -3.82 -33.63 -9.12
N ALA A 300 -2.58 -34.00 -9.46
CA ALA A 300 -1.71 -33.12 -10.26
C ALA A 300 -2.29 -32.85 -11.65
N LYS A 301 -2.86 -33.86 -12.31
CA LYS A 301 -3.54 -33.71 -13.61
C LYS A 301 -4.77 -32.82 -13.49
N ASN A 302 -5.58 -33.01 -12.45
CA ASN A 302 -6.77 -32.19 -12.20
C ASN A 302 -6.37 -30.71 -12.00
N TRP A 303 -5.40 -30.42 -11.14
CA TRP A 303 -4.90 -29.06 -10.94
C TRP A 303 -4.32 -28.42 -12.22
N ALA A 304 -3.66 -29.21 -13.07
CA ALA A 304 -3.08 -28.74 -14.33
C ALA A 304 -4.14 -28.23 -15.35
N GLU A 305 -5.39 -28.63 -15.22
CA GLU A 305 -6.50 -28.13 -16.05
C GLU A 305 -6.74 -26.63 -15.85
N ALA A 306 -6.51 -26.11 -14.64
CA ALA A 306 -6.62 -24.68 -14.36
C ALA A 306 -5.70 -23.84 -15.25
N LYS A 307 -4.47 -24.32 -15.45
CA LYS A 307 -3.49 -23.66 -16.32
C LYS A 307 -3.93 -23.63 -17.79
N LEU A 308 -4.58 -24.67 -18.27
CA LEU A 308 -5.08 -24.73 -19.66
C LEU A 308 -6.24 -23.73 -19.83
N LYS A 309 -7.22 -23.76 -18.90
CA LYS A 309 -8.34 -22.81 -18.89
C LYS A 309 -7.85 -21.36 -18.83
N GLY A 310 -6.82 -21.10 -18.02
CA GLY A 310 -6.23 -19.78 -17.89
C GLY A 310 -5.60 -19.27 -19.18
N LYS A 311 -4.84 -20.11 -19.88
CA LYS A 311 -4.26 -19.78 -21.18
C LYS A 311 -5.31 -19.50 -22.23
N ASP A 312 -6.39 -20.29 -22.27
CA ASP A 312 -7.47 -20.10 -23.22
C ASP A 312 -8.20 -18.76 -22.95
N ALA A 313 -8.43 -18.43 -21.68
CA ALA A 313 -9.03 -17.16 -21.29
C ALA A 313 -8.14 -15.96 -21.63
N HIS A 314 -6.83 -16.07 -21.43
CA HIS A 314 -5.86 -15.04 -21.78
C HIS A 314 -5.78 -14.86 -23.31
N ALA A 315 -5.70 -15.93 -24.07
CA ALA A 315 -5.70 -15.88 -25.54
C ALA A 315 -6.98 -15.25 -26.11
N ALA A 316 -8.15 -15.55 -25.52
CA ALA A 316 -9.41 -14.93 -25.89
C ALA A 316 -9.41 -13.40 -25.62
N TRP A 317 -8.82 -12.99 -24.48
CA TRP A 317 -8.64 -11.57 -24.16
C TRP A 317 -7.67 -10.88 -25.13
N ASP A 318 -6.56 -11.53 -25.51
CA ASP A 318 -5.61 -11.01 -26.48
C ASP A 318 -6.28 -10.78 -27.85
N ASP A 319 -7.13 -11.70 -28.30
CA ASP A 319 -7.92 -11.57 -29.52
C ASP A 319 -8.90 -10.40 -29.42
N GLU A 320 -9.64 -10.29 -28.30
CA GLU A 320 -10.56 -9.17 -28.06
C GLU A 320 -9.81 -7.83 -28.02
N PHE A 321 -8.67 -7.76 -27.35
CA PHE A 321 -7.86 -6.55 -27.27
C PHE A 321 -7.27 -6.18 -28.64
N ALA A 322 -6.91 -7.15 -29.48
CA ALA A 322 -6.45 -6.89 -30.84
C ALA A 322 -7.55 -6.25 -31.71
N GLU A 323 -8.80 -6.67 -31.57
CA GLU A 323 -9.94 -6.03 -32.24
C GLU A 323 -10.26 -4.65 -31.62
N TYR A 324 -10.19 -4.51 -30.31
CA TYR A 324 -10.31 -3.22 -29.63
C TYR A 324 -9.30 -2.19 -30.15
N LYS A 325 -8.03 -2.59 -30.33
CA LYS A 325 -6.97 -1.73 -30.90
C LYS A 325 -7.28 -1.22 -32.30
N LYS A 326 -7.97 -2.02 -33.11
CA LYS A 326 -8.41 -1.59 -34.46
C LYS A 326 -9.56 -0.60 -34.41
N ALA A 327 -10.51 -0.83 -33.48
CA ALA A 327 -11.71 0.00 -33.35
C ALA A 327 -11.43 1.31 -32.59
N TYR A 328 -10.56 1.27 -31.58
CA TYR A 328 -10.26 2.38 -30.66
C TYR A 328 -8.74 2.55 -30.45
N PRO A 329 -7.97 2.97 -31.46
CA PRO A 329 -6.50 2.99 -31.41
C PRO A 329 -5.93 3.93 -30.35
N GLU A 330 -6.53 5.09 -30.10
CA GLU A 330 -6.04 6.04 -29.10
C GLU A 330 -6.27 5.56 -27.67
N PRO A 331 -7.50 5.14 -27.25
CA PRO A 331 -7.71 4.53 -25.95
C PRO A 331 -6.88 3.28 -25.69
N ALA A 332 -6.67 2.45 -26.73
CA ALA A 332 -5.84 1.25 -26.61
C ALA A 332 -4.36 1.58 -26.36
N ALA A 333 -3.82 2.57 -27.08
CA ALA A 333 -2.45 3.03 -26.87
C ALA A 333 -2.25 3.62 -25.45
N GLU A 334 -3.24 4.36 -24.96
CA GLU A 334 -3.21 4.89 -23.60
C GLU A 334 -3.30 3.78 -22.55
N PHE A 335 -4.20 2.82 -22.75
CA PHE A 335 -4.30 1.64 -21.87
C PHE A 335 -2.97 0.87 -21.78
N GLU A 336 -2.34 0.55 -22.93
CA GLU A 336 -1.04 -0.11 -22.96
C GLU A 336 0.03 0.71 -22.22
N ARG A 337 0.03 2.03 -22.38
CA ARG A 337 0.97 2.94 -21.71
C ARG A 337 0.81 2.89 -20.19
N VAL A 338 -0.41 3.05 -19.68
CA VAL A 338 -0.64 3.08 -18.22
C VAL A 338 -0.41 1.72 -17.58
N VAL A 339 -0.76 0.62 -18.25
CA VAL A 339 -0.50 -0.75 -17.77
C VAL A 339 1.00 -1.02 -17.68
N LYS A 340 1.81 -0.49 -18.60
CA LYS A 340 3.29 -0.55 -18.54
C LYS A 340 3.88 0.43 -17.53
N SER A 341 3.06 1.21 -16.84
CA SER A 341 3.50 2.28 -15.94
C SER A 341 4.45 3.28 -16.64
N GLU A 342 4.19 3.59 -17.91
CA GLU A 342 4.94 4.56 -18.69
C GLU A 342 4.24 5.92 -18.61
N MET A 343 5.02 6.98 -18.39
CA MET A 343 4.49 8.34 -18.36
C MET A 343 4.29 8.88 -19.78
N THR A 344 3.32 9.78 -19.96
CA THR A 344 3.14 10.51 -21.23
C THR A 344 4.42 11.30 -21.56
N ALA A 345 4.94 11.15 -22.79
CA ALA A 345 6.17 11.82 -23.19
C ALA A 345 6.07 13.35 -23.04
N GLY A 346 7.00 13.95 -22.33
CA GLY A 346 7.07 15.40 -22.13
C GLY A 346 6.07 15.96 -21.12
N TRP A 347 5.44 15.11 -20.31
CA TRP A 347 4.52 15.53 -19.24
C TRP A 347 5.18 16.50 -18.22
N GLU A 348 6.47 16.32 -17.95
CA GLU A 348 7.26 17.16 -17.06
C GLU A 348 7.31 18.62 -17.48
N LYS A 349 7.12 18.91 -18.77
CA LYS A 349 7.08 20.28 -19.32
C LYS A 349 5.81 21.05 -18.93
N LYS A 350 4.80 20.34 -18.42
CA LYS A 350 3.57 20.96 -17.89
C LYS A 350 3.70 21.40 -16.44
N ILE A 351 4.75 20.97 -15.73
CA ILE A 351 4.98 21.39 -14.35
C ILE A 351 5.23 22.90 -14.32
N PRO A 352 4.47 23.65 -13.48
CA PRO A 352 4.56 25.11 -13.46
C PRO A 352 5.85 25.60 -12.78
N THR A 353 6.29 26.77 -13.19
CA THR A 353 7.28 27.58 -12.47
C THR A 353 6.56 28.73 -11.76
N PHE A 354 6.91 29.00 -10.52
CA PHE A 354 6.27 30.00 -9.68
C PHE A 354 7.14 31.25 -9.59
N PRO A 355 6.52 32.45 -9.76
CA PRO A 355 7.23 33.72 -9.65
C PRO A 355 7.59 34.03 -8.19
N THR A 356 8.71 34.74 -7.98
CA THR A 356 9.28 35.02 -6.64
C THR A 356 8.58 36.15 -5.87
N GLU A 357 7.70 36.89 -6.53
CA GLU A 357 7.10 38.14 -5.99
C GLU A 357 5.99 37.88 -4.97
N LYS A 358 5.40 36.69 -4.97
CA LYS A 358 4.29 36.33 -4.08
C LYS A 358 4.60 35.10 -3.27
N PRO A 359 4.53 35.16 -1.94
CA PRO A 359 4.56 33.95 -1.11
C PRO A 359 3.40 33.04 -1.45
N ILE A 360 3.64 31.72 -1.37
CA ILE A 360 2.63 30.69 -1.61
C ILE A 360 2.89 29.48 -0.70
N ALA A 361 1.84 28.95 -0.08
CA ALA A 361 1.93 27.71 0.69
C ALA A 361 2.28 26.53 -0.21
N THR A 362 3.16 25.64 0.24
CA THR A 362 3.58 24.49 -0.59
C THR A 362 2.41 23.54 -0.89
N ARG A 363 1.36 23.46 -0.05
CA ARG A 363 0.12 22.76 -0.40
C ARG A 363 -0.61 23.38 -1.61
N ASN A 364 -0.62 24.72 -1.73
CA ASN A 364 -1.23 25.41 -2.86
C ASN A 364 -0.39 25.22 -4.13
N ALA A 365 0.94 25.22 -4.00
CA ALA A 365 1.85 24.91 -5.09
C ALA A 365 1.64 23.46 -5.58
N GLY A 366 1.49 22.49 -4.66
CA GLY A 366 1.15 21.10 -4.98
C GLY A 366 -0.16 21.01 -5.78
N GLN A 367 -1.22 21.73 -5.37
CA GLN A 367 -2.47 21.78 -6.15
C GLN A 367 -2.23 22.35 -7.55
N ALA A 368 -1.45 23.42 -7.68
CA ALA A 368 -1.16 24.01 -8.99
C ALA A 368 -0.41 23.04 -9.90
N VAL A 369 0.52 22.23 -9.36
CA VAL A 369 1.19 21.16 -10.09
C VAL A 369 0.17 20.11 -10.55
N MET A 370 -0.66 19.58 -9.63
CA MET A 370 -1.70 18.58 -9.95
C MET A 370 -2.62 19.07 -11.08
N GLN A 371 -3.12 20.31 -11.01
CA GLN A 371 -3.97 20.89 -12.05
C GLN A 371 -3.24 21.01 -13.41
N ALA A 372 -1.96 21.39 -13.38
CA ALA A 372 -1.19 21.58 -14.60
C ALA A 372 -0.90 20.28 -15.35
N ILE A 373 -0.76 19.17 -14.62
CA ILE A 373 -0.50 17.84 -15.20
C ILE A 373 -1.77 17.01 -15.40
N GLU A 374 -2.92 17.50 -14.98
CA GLU A 374 -4.20 16.77 -14.94
C GLU A 374 -4.51 16.04 -16.26
N ASN A 375 -4.31 16.69 -17.39
CA ASN A 375 -4.65 16.15 -18.71
C ASN A 375 -3.51 15.35 -19.38
N VAL A 376 -2.31 15.32 -18.79
CA VAL A 376 -1.15 14.59 -19.33
C VAL A 376 -0.69 13.45 -18.44
N VAL A 377 -1.24 13.34 -17.24
CA VAL A 377 -1.06 12.23 -16.29
C VAL A 377 -2.45 11.77 -15.82
N PRO A 378 -3.27 11.21 -16.74
CA PRO A 378 -4.65 10.80 -16.43
C PRO A 378 -4.70 9.65 -15.39
N GLU A 379 -3.64 8.86 -15.25
CA GLU A 379 -3.49 7.80 -14.27
C GLU A 379 -3.32 8.29 -12.83
N LEU A 380 -3.12 9.60 -12.59
CA LEU A 380 -3.08 10.16 -11.24
C LEU A 380 -4.50 10.20 -10.65
N PHE A 381 -4.76 9.38 -9.62
CA PHE A 381 -6.08 9.06 -9.10
C PHE A 381 -6.08 9.01 -7.57
N GLY A 382 -7.05 9.61 -6.89
CA GLY A 382 -7.11 9.56 -5.43
C GLY A 382 -7.89 10.69 -4.80
N GLY A 383 -7.57 11.02 -3.52
CA GLY A 383 -8.29 12.05 -2.78
C GLY A 383 -7.83 12.18 -1.34
N ALA A 384 -8.73 12.63 -0.47
CA ALA A 384 -8.42 12.92 0.93
C ALA A 384 -9.42 12.28 1.90
N ALA A 385 -8.98 12.12 3.16
CA ALA A 385 -9.80 11.70 4.29
C ALA A 385 -10.63 12.88 4.82
N ASP A 386 -11.66 13.28 4.06
CA ASP A 386 -12.57 14.40 4.36
C ASP A 386 -11.89 15.78 4.50
N LEU A 387 -10.71 15.94 3.90
CA LEU A 387 -9.88 17.15 4.00
C LEU A 387 -9.51 17.77 2.64
N THR A 388 -10.19 17.39 1.57
CA THR A 388 -9.85 17.77 0.19
C THR A 388 -9.63 19.27 -0.01
N THR A 389 -10.47 20.11 0.56
CA THR A 389 -10.36 21.57 0.45
C THR A 389 -9.18 22.14 1.24
N SER A 390 -8.79 21.48 2.34
CA SER A 390 -7.68 21.89 3.21
C SER A 390 -6.34 21.37 2.71
N THR A 391 -6.29 20.14 2.23
CA THR A 391 -5.07 19.52 1.69
C THR A 391 -4.76 19.98 0.26
N LYS A 392 -5.73 20.56 -0.43
CA LYS A 392 -5.62 21.04 -1.82
C LYS A 392 -5.35 19.91 -2.83
N THR A 393 -5.86 18.69 -2.54
CA THR A 393 -5.65 17.50 -3.37
C THR A 393 -6.93 17.09 -4.09
N ILE A 394 -7.38 17.94 -5.01
CA ILE A 394 -8.57 17.73 -5.85
C ILE A 394 -8.28 18.13 -7.29
N PHE A 395 -8.79 17.38 -8.24
CA PHE A 395 -8.88 17.75 -9.66
C PHE A 395 -10.18 18.53 -9.88
N LYS A 396 -10.06 19.80 -10.31
CA LYS A 396 -11.23 20.70 -10.41
C LYS A 396 -12.18 20.28 -11.52
N ASP A 397 -11.65 19.77 -12.61
CA ASP A 397 -12.39 19.43 -13.82
C ASP A 397 -12.77 17.95 -13.89
N SER A 398 -12.45 17.16 -12.84
CA SER A 398 -12.81 15.75 -12.75
C SER A 398 -13.95 15.53 -11.74
N PRO A 399 -14.98 14.73 -12.09
CA PRO A 399 -16.07 14.42 -11.17
C PRO A 399 -15.62 13.56 -9.98
N SER A 400 -16.52 13.38 -9.00
CA SER A 400 -16.36 12.39 -7.95
C SER A 400 -16.48 10.98 -8.53
N PHE A 401 -15.54 10.10 -8.19
CA PHE A 401 -15.57 8.69 -8.57
C PHE A 401 -16.85 7.97 -8.15
N HIS A 402 -17.44 8.34 -7.01
CA HIS A 402 -18.70 7.75 -6.55
C HIS A 402 -19.88 8.08 -7.48
N VAL A 403 -19.91 9.27 -8.05
CA VAL A 403 -20.99 9.74 -8.95
C VAL A 403 -20.76 9.27 -10.37
N ASP A 404 -19.53 9.34 -10.84
CA ASP A 404 -19.08 8.93 -12.16
C ASP A 404 -17.76 8.16 -12.02
N PRO A 405 -17.77 6.85 -12.31
CA PRO A 405 -16.55 6.03 -12.16
C PRO A 405 -15.37 6.45 -13.06
N THR A 406 -15.59 7.29 -14.07
CA THR A 406 -14.51 7.91 -14.86
C THR A 406 -13.81 9.05 -14.09
N GLY A 407 -14.45 9.56 -13.05
CA GLY A 407 -13.92 10.62 -12.19
C GLY A 407 -12.73 10.17 -11.36
N ARG A 408 -11.79 11.08 -11.12
CA ARG A 408 -10.52 10.78 -10.43
C ARG A 408 -10.47 11.23 -8.98
N ASN A 409 -11.52 11.91 -8.50
CA ASN A 409 -11.60 12.37 -7.12
C ASN A 409 -12.31 11.33 -6.24
N VAL A 410 -11.56 10.68 -5.35
CA VAL A 410 -12.09 9.74 -4.36
C VAL A 410 -12.30 10.43 -3.03
N TYR A 411 -13.53 10.44 -2.53
CA TYR A 411 -13.85 10.96 -1.20
C TYR A 411 -13.83 9.80 -0.19
N PHE A 412 -12.71 9.63 0.50
CA PHE A 412 -12.52 8.51 1.44
C PHE A 412 -13.32 8.68 2.74
N GLY A 413 -13.72 9.92 3.09
CA GLY A 413 -14.26 10.25 4.41
C GLY A 413 -13.16 10.15 5.48
N VAL A 414 -13.51 10.29 6.75
CA VAL A 414 -12.56 10.21 7.87
C VAL A 414 -12.16 8.74 8.10
N ARG A 415 -11.24 8.25 7.25
CA ARG A 415 -10.79 6.85 7.19
C ARG A 415 -9.33 6.79 6.74
N GLU A 416 -8.42 7.36 7.52
CA GLU A 416 -7.01 7.52 7.13
C GLU A 416 -6.32 6.19 6.86
N PHE A 417 -6.52 5.20 7.74
CA PHE A 417 -5.88 3.90 7.60
C PHE A 417 -6.46 3.14 6.40
N GLY A 418 -7.78 3.09 6.27
CA GLY A 418 -8.46 2.47 5.13
C GLY A 418 -8.07 3.13 3.81
N MET A 419 -8.04 4.47 3.76
CA MET A 419 -7.59 5.24 2.60
C MET A 419 -6.20 4.79 2.13
N MET A 420 -5.22 4.74 3.04
CA MET A 420 -3.84 4.42 2.64
C MET A 420 -3.67 2.94 2.25
N ALA A 421 -4.42 2.03 2.86
CA ALA A 421 -4.44 0.64 2.41
C ALA A 421 -5.09 0.51 1.01
N MET A 422 -6.19 1.22 0.75
CA MET A 422 -6.80 1.27 -0.59
C MET A 422 -5.82 1.85 -1.63
N VAL A 423 -5.08 2.91 -1.30
CA VAL A 423 -4.03 3.47 -2.16
C VAL A 423 -2.98 2.42 -2.50
N ASN A 424 -2.54 1.63 -1.53
CA ASN A 424 -1.61 0.53 -1.78
C ASN A 424 -2.21 -0.55 -2.70
N GLY A 425 -3.47 -0.89 -2.49
CA GLY A 425 -4.19 -1.84 -3.35
C GLY A 425 -4.35 -1.35 -4.78
N MET A 426 -4.71 -0.07 -4.97
CA MET A 426 -4.80 0.55 -6.31
C MET A 426 -3.43 0.57 -7.01
N ALA A 427 -2.35 0.84 -6.28
CA ALA A 427 -1.00 0.79 -6.83
C ALA A 427 -0.57 -0.63 -7.22
N ALA A 428 -0.91 -1.63 -6.42
CA ALA A 428 -0.63 -3.04 -6.71
C ALA A 428 -1.45 -3.58 -7.90
N HIS A 429 -2.66 -3.04 -8.13
CA HIS A 429 -3.47 -3.34 -9.31
C HIS A 429 -2.72 -3.00 -10.60
N GLY A 430 -2.04 -1.86 -10.64
CA GLY A 430 -1.41 -1.30 -11.84
C GLY A 430 -2.35 -0.41 -12.66
N GLY A 431 -1.78 0.31 -13.62
CA GLY A 431 -2.53 1.24 -14.49
C GLY A 431 -2.86 2.59 -13.85
N LEU A 432 -2.65 2.76 -12.55
CA LEU A 432 -2.88 4.00 -11.81
C LEU A 432 -1.63 4.44 -11.03
N ILE A 433 -1.55 5.74 -10.77
CA ILE A 433 -0.66 6.35 -9.79
C ILE A 433 -1.56 6.91 -8.68
N PRO A 434 -1.87 6.11 -7.66
CA PRO A 434 -2.84 6.52 -6.65
C PRO A 434 -2.21 7.40 -5.58
N PHE A 435 -3.02 8.33 -5.04
CA PHE A 435 -2.63 9.15 -3.89
C PHE A 435 -3.70 9.20 -2.82
N GLY A 436 -3.23 9.33 -1.57
CA GLY A 436 -4.07 9.61 -0.41
C GLY A 436 -3.57 10.84 0.33
N SER A 437 -4.46 11.64 0.90
CA SER A 437 -4.11 12.89 1.55
C SER A 437 -4.84 13.12 2.86
N THR A 438 -4.11 13.67 3.85
CA THR A 438 -4.64 14.12 5.14
C THR A 438 -3.70 15.14 5.77
N PHE A 439 -3.99 15.63 6.98
CA PHE A 439 -3.03 16.41 7.76
C PHE A 439 -1.89 15.54 8.26
N PHE A 440 -0.70 16.11 8.37
CA PHE A 440 0.51 15.33 8.63
C PHE A 440 0.51 14.64 10.00
N VAL A 441 -0.08 15.25 11.02
CA VAL A 441 -0.24 14.61 12.33
C VAL A 441 -1.05 13.31 12.25
N PHE A 442 -2.01 13.22 11.34
CA PHE A 442 -2.83 12.02 11.15
C PHE A 442 -2.12 10.91 10.37
N SER A 443 -0.85 11.09 10.00
CA SER A 443 0.00 9.99 9.56
C SER A 443 0.15 8.89 10.62
N ASP A 444 -0.13 9.20 11.89
CA ASP A 444 -0.19 8.21 12.98
C ASP A 444 -1.27 7.15 12.72
N TYR A 445 -2.44 7.54 12.20
CA TYR A 445 -3.47 6.59 11.77
C TYR A 445 -3.08 5.81 10.52
N CYS A 446 -2.24 6.38 9.66
CA CYS A 446 -1.83 5.80 8.37
C CYS A 446 -0.64 4.83 8.50
N ARG A 447 0.13 4.92 9.57
CA ARG A 447 1.48 4.35 9.67
C ARG A 447 1.61 2.88 9.26
N PRO A 448 0.71 1.94 9.64
CA PRO A 448 0.84 0.55 9.21
C PRO A 448 0.76 0.38 7.69
N ALA A 449 -0.13 1.13 7.02
CA ALA A 449 -0.26 1.09 5.56
C ALA A 449 0.94 1.74 4.85
N LEU A 450 1.50 2.83 5.38
CA LEU A 450 2.72 3.46 4.85
C LEU A 450 3.91 2.49 4.90
N ARG A 451 4.02 1.73 6.01
CA ARG A 451 5.06 0.70 6.14
C ARG A 451 4.89 -0.42 5.12
N LEU A 452 3.65 -0.89 4.88
CA LEU A 452 3.39 -1.92 3.86
C LEU A 452 3.64 -1.40 2.44
N ALA A 453 3.29 -0.15 2.12
CA ALA A 453 3.66 0.46 0.84
C ALA A 453 5.17 0.37 0.58
N ALA A 454 5.97 0.72 1.61
CA ALA A 454 7.42 0.66 1.53
C ALA A 454 7.98 -0.76 1.40
N LEU A 455 7.38 -1.73 2.11
CA LEU A 455 7.75 -3.14 2.02
C LEU A 455 7.41 -3.74 0.64
N MET A 456 6.25 -3.36 0.07
CA MET A 456 5.81 -3.80 -1.25
C MET A 456 6.54 -3.08 -2.40
N GLY A 457 7.09 -1.89 -2.14
CA GLY A 457 7.72 -1.06 -3.17
C GLY A 457 6.75 -0.49 -4.21
N VAL A 458 5.45 -0.41 -3.91
CA VAL A 458 4.41 0.04 -4.85
C VAL A 458 4.42 1.56 -5.02
N HIS A 459 4.03 2.04 -6.20
CA HIS A 459 4.01 3.47 -6.52
C HIS A 459 2.79 4.18 -5.90
N SER A 460 2.80 4.30 -4.58
CA SER A 460 1.78 5.02 -3.79
C SER A 460 2.29 6.40 -3.39
N LEU A 461 1.46 7.43 -3.57
CA LEU A 461 1.78 8.80 -3.17
C LEU A 461 0.97 9.20 -1.94
N PHE A 462 1.64 9.76 -0.93
CA PHE A 462 1.02 10.19 0.33
C PHE A 462 1.25 11.69 0.50
N VAL A 463 0.17 12.47 0.40
CA VAL A 463 0.26 13.93 0.44
C VAL A 463 -0.23 14.43 1.80
N PHE A 464 0.70 14.81 2.65
CA PHE A 464 0.43 15.35 3.96
C PHE A 464 0.59 16.86 3.95
N THR A 465 -0.35 17.56 4.57
CA THR A 465 -0.27 19.03 4.74
C THR A 465 -0.26 19.40 6.21
N HIS A 466 -0.05 20.70 6.54
CA HIS A 466 0.07 21.15 7.93
C HIS A 466 1.29 20.50 8.60
N ASP A 467 2.46 20.70 7.96
CA ASP A 467 3.71 19.95 8.15
C ASP A 467 4.45 20.24 9.46
N SER A 468 4.08 21.29 10.20
CA SER A 468 4.80 21.72 11.40
C SER A 468 3.93 22.56 12.35
N VAL A 469 4.49 22.96 13.48
CA VAL A 469 3.86 23.90 14.43
C VAL A 469 3.51 25.24 13.78
N GLY A 470 4.08 25.56 12.62
CA GLY A 470 3.76 26.74 11.81
C GLY A 470 2.32 26.75 11.26
N LEU A 471 1.58 25.64 11.35
CA LEU A 471 0.15 25.58 11.02
C LEU A 471 -0.71 26.49 11.93
N GLY A 472 -0.27 26.69 13.19
CA GLY A 472 -0.80 27.73 14.05
C GLY A 472 -1.82 27.28 15.09
N GLU A 473 -2.99 27.89 15.02
CA GLU A 473 -3.99 27.96 16.10
C GLU A 473 -4.61 26.63 16.47
N ASP A 474 -4.62 25.64 15.58
CA ASP A 474 -5.16 24.29 15.83
C ASP A 474 -4.44 23.57 16.99
N GLY A 475 -3.20 23.97 17.26
CA GLY A 475 -2.46 23.57 18.46
C GLY A 475 -1.91 22.15 18.45
N PRO A 476 -1.47 21.65 19.63
CA PRO A 476 -0.67 20.41 19.73
C PRO A 476 -1.31 19.17 19.15
N THR A 477 -2.64 19.07 19.13
CA THR A 477 -3.36 17.91 18.56
C THR A 477 -3.25 17.81 17.04
N HIS A 478 -2.83 18.90 16.38
CA HIS A 478 -2.69 19.00 14.93
C HIS A 478 -1.25 19.32 14.49
N GLN A 479 -0.38 19.64 15.43
CA GLN A 479 1.01 20.04 15.18
C GLN A 479 1.95 18.84 15.24
N PRO A 480 2.46 18.34 14.10
CA PRO A 480 3.41 17.22 14.06
C PRO A 480 4.76 17.65 14.64
N ILE A 481 5.41 16.77 15.41
CA ILE A 481 6.74 16.93 15.98
C ILE A 481 7.66 15.81 15.52
N GLU A 482 7.34 14.56 15.94
CA GLU A 482 8.14 13.35 15.66
C GLU A 482 7.84 12.73 14.30
N HIS A 483 6.74 13.10 13.66
CA HIS A 483 6.18 12.46 12.47
C HIS A 483 7.17 12.42 11.29
N LEU A 484 7.83 13.55 10.97
CA LEU A 484 8.84 13.59 9.91
C LEU A 484 9.94 12.56 10.14
N MET A 485 10.55 12.59 11.34
CA MET A 485 11.65 11.70 11.64
C MET A 485 11.21 10.25 11.67
N SER A 486 10.03 9.99 12.24
CA SER A 486 9.49 8.63 12.33
C SER A 486 9.19 8.02 10.95
N LEU A 487 8.72 8.80 9.98
CA LEU A 487 8.49 8.31 8.61
C LEU A 487 9.78 8.19 7.80
N ARG A 488 10.75 9.08 8.00
CA ARG A 488 12.09 8.98 7.40
C ARG A 488 12.85 7.70 7.80
N MET A 489 12.51 7.09 8.95
CA MET A 489 13.09 5.83 9.40
C MET A 489 12.53 4.59 8.68
N ILE A 490 11.41 4.69 7.95
CA ILE A 490 10.86 3.56 7.20
C ILE A 490 11.78 3.26 6.01
N PRO A 491 12.33 2.03 5.90
CA PRO A 491 13.16 1.65 4.76
C PRO A 491 12.41 1.81 3.43
N HIS A 492 13.11 2.23 2.38
CA HIS A 492 12.57 2.36 1.00
C HIS A 492 11.38 3.33 0.86
N PHE A 493 11.17 4.22 1.83
CA PHE A 493 10.15 5.24 1.80
C PHE A 493 10.76 6.61 1.53
N THR A 494 10.37 7.26 0.41
CA THR A 494 10.97 8.54 0.00
C THR A 494 10.24 9.70 0.66
N ASP A 495 10.99 10.55 1.35
CA ASP A 495 10.49 11.75 2.00
C ASP A 495 10.67 13.00 1.13
N PHE A 496 9.68 13.90 1.14
CA PHE A 496 9.79 15.24 0.58
C PHE A 496 9.21 16.26 1.56
N ARG A 497 10.01 17.26 1.91
CA ARG A 497 9.58 18.45 2.65
C ARG A 497 10.14 19.70 1.97
N PRO A 498 9.47 20.18 0.90
CA PRO A 498 9.97 21.28 0.08
C PRO A 498 9.92 22.63 0.80
N ALA A 499 10.93 23.48 0.51
CA ALA A 499 11.12 24.79 1.10
C ALA A 499 10.16 25.84 0.56
N ASP A 500 9.68 25.68 -0.66
CA ASP A 500 8.89 26.66 -1.39
C ASP A 500 8.09 26.05 -2.55
N ALA A 501 7.44 26.88 -3.33
CA ALA A 501 6.62 26.46 -4.46
C ALA A 501 7.42 25.79 -5.60
N ASN A 502 8.60 26.32 -5.95
CA ASN A 502 9.44 25.79 -7.02
C ASN A 502 10.10 24.46 -6.60
N GLU A 503 10.55 24.35 -5.36
CA GLU A 503 11.04 23.07 -4.81
C GLU A 503 9.91 22.03 -4.72
N THR A 504 8.67 22.44 -4.41
CA THR A 504 7.47 21.59 -4.44
C THR A 504 7.25 21.02 -5.83
N ALA A 505 7.38 21.82 -6.88
CA ALA A 505 7.24 21.37 -8.27
C ALA A 505 8.27 20.28 -8.63
N VAL A 506 9.52 20.46 -8.21
CA VAL A 506 10.59 19.45 -8.39
C VAL A 506 10.29 18.17 -7.59
N CYS A 507 9.82 18.30 -6.34
CA CYS A 507 9.47 17.15 -5.51
C CYS A 507 8.31 16.33 -6.12
N TRP A 508 7.28 16.97 -6.66
CA TRP A 508 6.22 16.30 -7.40
C TRP A 508 6.74 15.55 -8.62
N GLN A 509 7.62 16.18 -9.42
CA GLN A 509 8.26 15.52 -10.54
C GLN A 509 8.97 14.24 -10.10
N LEU A 510 9.80 14.33 -9.07
CA LEU A 510 10.55 13.19 -8.56
C LEU A 510 9.64 12.08 -8.02
N ALA A 511 8.58 12.43 -7.30
CA ALA A 511 7.64 11.46 -6.75
C ALA A 511 6.92 10.65 -7.85
N LEU A 512 6.57 11.29 -8.98
CA LEU A 512 5.95 10.65 -10.12
C LEU A 512 6.95 9.80 -10.93
N GLU A 513 8.22 10.23 -11.05
CA GLU A 513 9.26 9.51 -11.79
C GLU A 513 9.80 8.28 -11.05
N ARG A 514 9.82 8.28 -9.70
CA ARG A 514 10.52 7.25 -8.91
C ARG A 514 9.84 5.88 -8.91
N LYS A 515 8.58 5.76 -9.26
CA LYS A 515 7.82 4.49 -9.25
C LYS A 515 7.95 3.71 -7.92
N SER A 516 8.02 4.43 -6.81
CA SER A 516 8.19 3.89 -5.46
C SER A 516 7.37 4.72 -4.46
N PRO A 517 7.06 4.19 -3.27
CA PRO A 517 6.24 4.93 -2.33
C PRO A 517 6.96 6.18 -1.83
N SER A 518 6.20 7.29 -1.80
CA SER A 518 6.73 8.60 -1.42
C SER A 518 5.71 9.38 -0.59
N PHE A 519 6.19 10.18 0.36
CA PHE A 519 5.33 11.15 1.02
C PHE A 519 5.83 12.58 0.85
N MET A 520 4.89 13.52 0.83
CA MET A 520 5.14 14.97 0.82
C MET A 520 4.59 15.56 2.11
N ALA A 521 5.41 16.33 2.82
CA ALA A 521 5.02 17.15 3.96
C ALA A 521 4.98 18.63 3.54
N LEU A 522 3.77 19.16 3.38
CA LEU A 522 3.51 20.46 2.78
C LEU A 522 2.99 21.47 3.81
N SER A 523 3.45 22.73 3.70
CA SER A 523 3.06 23.80 4.61
C SER A 523 1.61 24.25 4.41
N ARG A 524 0.97 24.67 5.53
CA ARG A 524 -0.28 25.42 5.51
C ARG A 524 -0.05 26.91 5.25
N GLN A 525 0.99 27.45 5.87
CA GLN A 525 1.38 28.85 5.77
C GLN A 525 2.09 29.14 4.44
N ASP A 526 1.96 30.38 3.97
CA ASP A 526 2.65 30.85 2.79
C ASP A 526 4.15 31.01 3.06
N LEU A 527 4.97 30.63 2.09
CA LEU A 527 6.43 30.69 2.13
C LEU A 527 6.95 31.57 0.99
N PRO A 528 8.07 32.29 1.20
CA PRO A 528 8.73 33.00 0.11
C PRO A 528 9.13 32.05 -1.00
N VAL A 529 8.91 32.44 -2.25
CA VAL A 529 9.27 31.63 -3.42
C VAL A 529 10.74 31.85 -3.78
N LEU A 530 11.48 30.76 -3.97
CA LEU A 530 12.89 30.76 -4.35
C LEU A 530 13.06 30.78 -5.88
N ASP A 531 14.26 31.11 -6.33
CA ASP A 531 14.62 31.05 -7.76
C ASP A 531 14.49 29.60 -8.29
N ALA A 532 13.69 29.43 -9.33
CA ALA A 532 13.40 28.13 -9.92
C ALA A 532 14.64 27.41 -10.48
N ALA A 533 15.64 28.16 -10.95
CA ALA A 533 16.89 27.55 -11.45
C ALA A 533 17.70 26.93 -10.31
N LYS A 534 17.71 27.58 -9.14
CA LYS A 534 18.41 27.08 -7.95
C LYS A 534 17.72 25.85 -7.37
N THR A 535 16.39 25.85 -7.30
CA THR A 535 15.60 24.76 -6.72
C THR A 535 15.68 23.44 -7.50
N GLN A 536 16.18 23.44 -8.74
CA GLN A 536 16.53 22.20 -9.46
C GLN A 536 17.54 21.31 -8.70
N GLY A 537 18.30 21.89 -7.78
CA GLY A 537 19.18 21.16 -6.87
C GLY A 537 18.44 20.13 -5.98
N ALA A 538 17.15 20.31 -5.74
CA ALA A 538 16.29 19.36 -5.00
C ALA A 538 16.30 17.93 -5.59
N LYS A 539 16.64 17.77 -6.88
CA LYS A 539 16.84 16.47 -7.53
C LYS A 539 17.93 15.62 -6.87
N LYS A 540 18.81 16.25 -6.07
CA LYS A 540 19.86 15.57 -5.30
C LYS A 540 19.49 15.34 -3.83
N GLY A 541 18.29 15.71 -3.40
CA GLY A 541 17.81 15.56 -2.03
C GLY A 541 18.33 16.58 -1.04
N ALA A 542 19.53 17.12 -1.25
CA ALA A 542 20.11 18.28 -0.58
C ALA A 542 21.04 19.00 -1.54
N TYR A 543 21.11 20.33 -1.44
CA TYR A 543 21.93 21.14 -2.35
C TYR A 543 22.28 22.49 -1.73
N GLU A 544 23.39 23.09 -2.22
CA GLU A 544 23.79 24.45 -1.87
C GLU A 544 22.82 25.46 -2.52
N LEU A 545 22.10 26.22 -1.71
CA LEU A 545 21.17 27.23 -2.17
C LEU A 545 21.82 28.62 -2.23
N LEU A 546 22.69 28.92 -1.25
CA LEU A 546 23.44 30.18 -1.13
C LEU A 546 24.77 29.92 -0.44
N SER A 547 25.84 30.58 -0.89
CA SER A 547 27.13 30.57 -0.17
C SER A 547 27.77 31.94 -0.10
N TYR A 548 28.12 32.36 1.09
CA TYR A 548 29.01 33.51 1.37
C TYR A 548 30.43 33.04 1.75
N GLY A 549 30.58 31.77 2.09
CA GLY A 549 31.79 31.09 2.52
C GLY A 549 31.49 29.91 3.43
N LYS A 550 32.50 29.28 4.00
CA LYS A 550 32.38 28.01 4.72
C LYS A 550 32.76 28.09 6.21
N ASP A 551 32.52 29.24 6.87
CA ASP A 551 32.72 29.34 8.33
C ASP A 551 31.70 28.46 9.08
N VAL A 552 30.48 28.34 8.54
CA VAL A 552 29.41 27.47 9.04
C VAL A 552 28.48 27.05 7.90
N ILE A 553 27.93 25.84 7.97
CA ILE A 553 26.87 25.37 7.10
C ILE A 553 25.55 25.38 7.85
N LEU A 554 24.56 26.12 7.32
CA LEU A 554 23.20 26.13 7.82
C LEU A 554 22.36 25.23 6.94
N ILE A 555 21.76 24.18 7.52
CA ILE A 555 20.93 23.22 6.81
C ILE A 555 19.47 23.47 7.20
N GLY A 556 18.63 23.76 6.23
CA GLY A 556 17.19 23.93 6.42
C GLY A 556 16.39 22.94 5.60
N THR A 557 15.16 22.66 6.05
CA THR A 557 14.18 21.89 5.27
C THR A 557 12.79 22.53 5.43
N GLY A 558 11.95 22.42 4.42
CA GLY A 558 10.62 23.04 4.47
C GLY A 558 10.67 24.54 4.77
N SER A 559 9.73 25.00 5.58
CA SER A 559 9.58 26.41 5.95
C SER A 559 10.84 27.02 6.60
N GLU A 560 11.70 26.22 7.21
CA GLU A 560 12.89 26.69 7.92
C GLU A 560 14.03 27.12 6.98
N VAL A 561 13.98 26.76 5.70
CA VAL A 561 14.94 27.25 4.69
C VAL A 561 14.91 28.77 4.60
N SER A 562 13.73 29.39 4.68
CA SER A 562 13.61 30.84 4.69
C SER A 562 14.23 31.49 5.92
N LEU A 563 14.25 30.80 7.07
CA LEU A 563 14.90 31.28 8.30
C LEU A 563 16.41 31.22 8.19
N VAL A 564 16.97 30.11 7.69
CA VAL A 564 18.43 29.96 7.55
C VAL A 564 19.01 30.89 6.48
N LEU A 565 18.25 31.26 5.44
CA LEU A 565 18.65 32.26 4.47
C LEU A 565 18.80 33.63 5.13
N LYS A 566 17.79 34.10 5.90
CA LYS A 566 17.85 35.36 6.65
C LYS A 566 18.98 35.33 7.67
N ALA A 567 19.17 34.25 8.39
CA ALA A 567 20.26 34.08 9.34
C ALA A 567 21.65 34.20 8.68
N ALA A 568 21.82 33.67 7.45
CA ALA A 568 23.05 33.77 6.70
C ALA A 568 23.38 35.23 6.34
N ASP A 569 22.36 36.04 5.98
CA ASP A 569 22.54 37.49 5.73
C ASP A 569 22.97 38.26 7.00
N GLU A 570 22.35 37.98 8.15
CA GLU A 570 22.74 38.59 9.44
C GLU A 570 24.13 38.13 9.89
N LEU A 571 24.50 36.87 9.69
CA LEU A 571 25.84 36.35 9.99
C LEU A 571 26.90 37.01 9.11
N LYS A 572 26.63 37.20 7.83
CA LYS A 572 27.52 37.91 6.90
C LYS A 572 27.76 39.34 7.37
N ALA A 573 26.70 40.07 7.79
CA ALA A 573 26.82 41.39 8.37
C ALA A 573 27.66 41.42 9.65
N ALA A 574 27.72 40.29 10.38
CA ALA A 574 28.56 40.12 11.56
C ALA A 574 29.96 39.53 11.26
N GLY A 575 30.36 39.43 9.98
CA GLY A 575 31.66 38.92 9.54
C GLY A 575 31.82 37.39 9.53
N ILE A 576 30.71 36.63 9.58
CA ILE A 576 30.69 35.16 9.50
C ILE A 576 30.06 34.75 8.18
N ASN A 577 30.81 34.00 7.35
CA ASN A 577 30.38 33.60 6.02
C ASN A 577 29.75 32.19 6.05
N ALA A 578 28.43 32.16 5.95
CA ALA A 578 27.67 30.92 5.98
C ALA A 578 27.39 30.37 4.56
N THR A 579 27.34 29.06 4.45
CA THR A 579 26.71 28.33 3.34
C THR A 579 25.35 27.86 3.78
N VAL A 580 24.32 28.05 2.96
CA VAL A 580 22.96 27.55 3.18
C VAL A 580 22.70 26.36 2.28
N VAL A 581 22.25 25.27 2.90
CA VAL A 581 21.84 24.01 2.23
C VAL A 581 20.33 23.83 2.45
N SER A 582 19.58 23.69 1.35
CA SER A 582 18.21 23.15 1.39
C SER A 582 18.27 21.62 1.29
N MET A 583 17.54 20.94 2.18
CA MET A 583 17.52 19.47 2.26
C MET A 583 16.09 18.94 2.25
N PRO A 584 15.40 18.95 1.08
CA PRO A 584 14.01 18.52 0.97
C PRO A 584 13.80 17.01 1.12
N SER A 585 14.84 16.17 0.96
CA SER A 585 14.72 14.72 1.05
C SER A 585 15.97 14.06 1.61
N PHE A 586 15.84 13.42 2.76
CA PHE A 586 16.92 12.60 3.32
C PHE A 586 17.19 11.38 2.43
N LYS A 587 16.14 10.70 1.98
CA LYS A 587 16.28 9.48 1.18
C LYS A 587 17.04 9.72 -0.11
N ILE A 588 16.70 10.75 -0.87
CA ILE A 588 17.38 11.06 -2.13
C ILE A 588 18.81 11.52 -1.88
N PHE A 589 19.06 12.28 -0.81
CA PHE A 589 20.44 12.69 -0.47
C PHE A 589 21.32 11.48 -0.10
N GLU A 590 20.78 10.51 0.63
CA GLU A 590 21.53 9.28 0.95
C GLU A 590 21.89 8.45 -0.28
N GLU A 591 21.12 8.52 -1.34
CA GLU A 591 21.38 7.86 -2.62
C GLU A 591 22.51 8.53 -3.43
N GLN A 592 22.95 9.74 -3.04
CA GLN A 592 24.05 10.42 -3.73
C GLN A 592 25.40 9.75 -3.43
N SER A 593 26.37 10.01 -4.30
CA SER A 593 27.74 9.54 -4.09
C SER A 593 28.35 10.14 -2.81
N ASP A 594 29.27 9.39 -2.19
CA ASP A 594 29.99 9.86 -1.00
C ASP A 594 30.79 11.13 -1.28
N VAL A 595 31.29 11.28 -2.52
CA VAL A 595 31.97 12.50 -2.97
C VAL A 595 31.03 13.70 -2.89
N TYR A 596 29.84 13.61 -3.47
CA TYR A 596 28.86 14.69 -3.41
C TYR A 596 28.46 15.04 -1.97
N LYS A 597 28.19 14.03 -1.15
CA LYS A 597 27.86 14.22 0.27
C LYS A 597 28.96 14.93 1.05
N ALA A 598 30.21 14.55 0.81
CA ALA A 598 31.37 15.15 1.46
C ALA A 598 31.68 16.57 0.95
N GLU A 599 31.44 16.87 -0.32
CA GLU A 599 31.59 18.22 -0.88
C GLU A 599 30.54 19.18 -0.31
N LEU A 600 29.27 18.73 -0.21
CA LEU A 600 28.18 19.53 0.30
C LEU A 600 28.27 19.72 1.82
N LEU A 601 28.59 18.67 2.57
CA LEU A 601 28.66 18.64 4.03
C LEU A 601 30.07 18.21 4.53
N PRO A 602 31.12 18.99 4.26
CA PRO A 602 32.50 18.61 4.60
C PRO A 602 32.69 18.42 6.11
N ALA A 603 33.47 17.41 6.49
CA ALA A 603 33.64 16.96 7.87
C ALA A 603 34.18 18.04 8.82
N GLY A 604 35.10 18.89 8.35
CA GLY A 604 35.75 19.92 9.18
C GLY A 604 34.95 21.20 9.41
N THR A 605 33.84 21.42 8.69
CA THR A 605 33.05 22.64 8.81
C THR A 605 31.93 22.47 9.84
N PRO A 606 31.75 23.43 10.79
CA PRO A 606 30.62 23.44 11.69
C PRO A 606 29.28 23.42 10.95
N LYS A 607 28.32 22.65 11.44
CA LYS A 607 27.00 22.50 10.82
C LYS A 607 25.90 22.76 11.82
N LEU A 608 24.88 23.50 11.40
CA LEU A 608 23.66 23.77 12.17
C LEU A 608 22.44 23.39 11.33
N ALA A 609 21.68 22.39 11.77
CA ALA A 609 20.41 22.03 11.17
C ALA A 609 19.26 22.76 11.85
N VAL A 610 18.25 23.15 11.07
CA VAL A 610 17.04 23.85 11.54
C VAL A 610 15.81 23.18 10.92
N GLU A 611 14.97 22.60 11.77
CA GLU A 611 13.71 21.95 11.38
C GLU A 611 12.69 22.07 12.51
N ALA A 612 11.47 22.51 12.22
CA ALA A 612 10.36 22.51 13.18
C ALA A 612 9.81 21.09 13.41
N GLY A 613 10.63 20.22 13.96
CA GLY A 613 10.40 18.80 14.23
C GLY A 613 11.46 18.23 15.17
N ALA A 614 11.36 16.94 15.48
CA ALA A 614 12.26 16.24 16.40
C ALA A 614 13.73 16.28 15.94
N THR A 615 14.65 16.52 16.89
CA THR A 615 16.08 16.77 16.60
C THR A 615 16.87 15.50 16.28
N LEU A 616 16.43 14.34 16.72
CA LEU A 616 17.24 13.11 16.85
C LEU A 616 17.97 12.69 15.57
N GLY A 617 17.31 12.68 14.42
CA GLY A 617 17.90 12.19 13.17
C GLY A 617 18.92 13.14 12.53
N TRP A 618 18.92 14.41 12.91
CA TRP A 618 19.81 15.41 12.35
C TRP A 618 21.27 15.19 12.73
N TYR A 619 21.55 14.51 13.86
CA TYR A 619 22.93 14.23 14.28
C TYR A 619 23.72 13.37 13.28
N LYS A 620 23.02 12.64 12.40
CA LYS A 620 23.65 11.93 11.28
C LYS A 620 24.40 12.88 10.32
N TYR A 621 23.89 14.10 10.13
CA TYR A 621 24.41 15.09 9.18
C TYR A 621 25.30 16.15 9.84
N VAL A 622 24.94 16.58 11.02
CA VAL A 622 25.68 17.63 11.73
C VAL A 622 26.81 17.07 12.60
N GLY A 623 26.77 15.79 12.96
CA GLY A 623 27.70 15.16 13.90
C GLY A 623 27.46 15.60 15.34
N LEU A 624 28.19 15.00 16.29
CA LEU A 624 28.07 15.30 17.71
C LEU A 624 28.55 16.72 18.10
N ASN A 625 29.42 17.32 17.30
CA ASN A 625 29.94 18.68 17.50
C ASN A 625 29.14 19.75 16.76
N GLY A 626 28.17 19.36 15.93
CA GLY A 626 27.24 20.27 15.26
C GLY A 626 26.11 20.73 16.17
N GLY A 627 25.23 21.56 15.64
CA GLY A 627 24.04 22.06 16.32
C GLY A 627 22.76 21.63 15.61
N VAL A 628 21.68 21.50 16.38
CA VAL A 628 20.34 21.32 15.87
C VAL A 628 19.39 22.27 16.58
N ILE A 629 18.62 23.03 15.83
CA ILE A 629 17.47 23.79 16.31
C ILE A 629 16.23 23.05 15.83
N GLY A 630 15.50 22.46 16.75
CA GLY A 630 14.31 21.66 16.50
C GLY A 630 13.38 21.65 17.70
N LEU A 631 12.44 20.72 17.73
CA LEU A 631 11.41 20.62 18.76
C LEU A 631 11.41 19.20 19.34
N ASP A 632 11.85 19.10 20.61
CA ASP A 632 11.75 17.86 21.42
C ASP A 632 10.67 18.04 22.50
N ARG A 633 9.59 18.75 22.15
CA ARG A 633 8.41 19.02 22.96
C ARG A 633 7.20 19.26 22.09
N PHE A 634 6.00 19.06 22.62
CA PHE A 634 4.77 19.45 21.93
C PHE A 634 4.68 20.95 21.69
N GLY A 635 3.94 21.32 20.65
CA GLY A 635 3.69 22.70 20.27
C GLY A 635 2.72 23.44 21.21
N ALA A 636 2.12 24.49 20.70
CA ALA A 636 1.14 25.30 21.43
C ALA A 636 0.16 25.98 20.47
N SER A 637 -1.07 26.22 20.92
CA SER A 637 -2.07 26.99 20.18
C SER A 637 -1.69 28.48 20.21
N ALA A 638 -1.32 29.01 19.06
CA ALA A 638 -1.03 30.43 18.82
C ALA A 638 -1.00 30.68 17.30
N PRO A 639 -1.09 31.92 16.83
CA PRO A 639 -0.76 32.21 15.44
C PRO A 639 0.59 31.64 15.03
N GLY A 640 0.68 31.00 13.85
CA GLY A 640 1.85 30.25 13.43
C GLY A 640 3.21 30.92 13.64
N PRO A 641 3.39 32.21 13.22
CA PRO A 641 4.65 32.95 13.47
C PRO A 641 4.99 33.10 14.96
N ILE A 642 3.97 33.27 15.81
CA ILE A 642 4.16 33.37 17.27
C ILE A 642 4.54 32.01 17.85
N ALA A 643 3.89 30.93 17.41
CA ALA A 643 4.22 29.60 17.84
C ALA A 643 5.67 29.24 17.49
N LEU A 644 6.10 29.47 16.26
CA LEU A 644 7.48 29.25 15.81
C LEU A 644 8.48 30.07 16.65
N ASP A 645 8.23 31.37 16.82
CA ASP A 645 9.12 32.24 17.59
C ASP A 645 9.27 31.80 19.06
N LYS A 646 8.14 31.55 19.75
CA LYS A 646 8.12 31.13 21.16
C LYS A 646 8.70 29.73 21.39
N LEU A 647 8.67 28.88 20.38
CA LEU A 647 9.28 27.56 20.41
C LEU A 647 10.76 27.58 19.98
N GLY A 648 11.32 28.76 19.68
CA GLY A 648 12.73 28.91 19.36
C GLY A 648 13.11 28.66 17.89
N ILE A 649 12.13 28.49 17.03
CA ILE A 649 12.34 28.37 15.58
C ILE A 649 12.28 29.81 14.98
N ASN A 650 13.38 30.56 15.15
CA ASN A 650 13.47 31.92 14.68
C ASN A 650 14.91 32.30 14.27
N VAL A 651 15.05 33.40 13.52
CA VAL A 651 16.33 33.84 12.96
C VAL A 651 17.35 34.16 14.05
N ALA A 652 16.94 34.85 15.14
CA ALA A 652 17.85 35.24 16.22
C ALA A 652 18.51 34.03 16.88
N ASN A 653 17.74 32.97 17.12
CA ASN A 653 18.24 31.72 17.68
C ASN A 653 19.23 31.02 16.74
N VAL A 654 18.94 30.99 15.42
CA VAL A 654 19.86 30.44 14.41
C VAL A 654 21.18 31.19 14.41
N VAL A 655 21.15 32.53 14.40
CA VAL A 655 22.35 33.38 14.42
C VAL A 655 23.17 33.16 15.69
N GLU A 656 22.51 33.10 16.86
CA GLU A 656 23.17 32.85 18.13
C GLU A 656 23.90 31.50 18.16
N HIS A 657 23.22 30.44 17.75
CA HIS A 657 23.79 29.08 17.71
C HIS A 657 24.92 28.96 16.70
N ALA A 658 24.78 29.55 15.51
CA ALA A 658 25.83 29.57 14.51
C ALA A 658 27.10 30.28 15.04
N LYS A 659 26.96 31.43 15.69
CA LYS A 659 28.07 32.16 16.33
C LYS A 659 28.78 31.34 17.41
N LYS A 660 28.06 30.53 18.18
CA LYS A 660 28.65 29.63 19.20
C LYS A 660 29.44 28.50 18.55
N LEU A 661 28.97 27.96 17.43
CA LEU A 661 29.63 26.87 16.71
C LEU A 661 30.95 27.32 16.04
N VAL A 662 30.97 28.52 15.45
CA VAL A 662 32.16 29.10 14.82
C VAL A 662 33.27 29.47 15.81
N LYS A 663 32.91 29.73 17.10
CA LYS A 663 33.86 30.09 18.17
C LYS A 663 34.51 28.88 18.83
N LYS A 664 33.98 27.67 18.62
CA LYS A 664 34.52 26.39 19.09
C LYS A 664 35.61 25.88 18.14
#